data_0a014e72a17839e509ba318f3b24cc9e
#
_entry.id   0a014e72a17839e509ba318f3b24cc9e
#
_cell.length_a   1.000
_cell.length_b   1.000
_cell.length_c   1.000
_cell.angle_alpha   90.00
_cell.angle_beta   90.00
_cell.angle_gamma   90.00
#
_symmetry.space_group_name_H-M   'P 1'
#
loop_
_entity.id
_entity.type
_entity.pdbx_description
1 polymer ?
#
loop_
_entity_poly.entity_id
_entity_poly.type
_entity_poly.pdbx_seq_one_letter_code
_entity_poly.pdbx_strand_id
1 'polypeptide(L)'
;MASLTTDVRYVKGIGEARAKALEKLGIRTLGDLITYYPMRWEDRSRIVPVRELIPGEYACVRATIAQEPRGGRIPGGRTLVQVRAVDEGGVLDISFFNQEYRKTSLRKGETYIFYGKAEGEHLRRRMVNPLVEREGQQLLTGRIMPVYHLTAGLNQATVAKAVRQGLDECGDLPEDVLPDEVRRAHQLCYIGFAYENVHFPASPEALALARRRLVFEELFLLSCGLSLLRARRETVAGPACRDVDMTAFYEALPFVLTGAQRRAIEQAVADMTSGRPMNRLCQGDVGSGKTMVAAGCAWFAAQSGWQTALMAPTEILARQHYESLSPLLARLGMTCALLTGSTRAKERRETLAALAEGRIDLCIGTHALLTEDVQYGRLGLVITDEQHRFGVAQRSGLAHKGASPHTLVLSATPIPRTLALIIYGDLEVSVIDELPPGRQQVDTFAVGEKYRQRLNGFIRRQVAEGHQVFVICPLVEENGETQDERKAVTAYARHLQQQVFPELRVAVLHGRMKSGEKEKVMAAFAAGESDILVSTTVVEVGVDVPNATLMVVENAERFGLSQLHQLRGRVGRGRAKSWCVLLSDSRNEETKRRLRVMTETNDGFKIAEEDLRLRGPGDFFGSRQHGLPVLKVADLSCDMRTLDEAQQAAKALLADDPGLTQPAHGPLRRRIGQLLELKDGTLN
;
A
#
# COMPACT_ATOMS: atom_id res chain seq x y z
N MET A 1 -8.43 -20.24 -36.55
CA MET A 1 -7.78 -19.32 -35.60
C MET A 1 -8.53 -19.40 -34.28
N ALA A 2 -7.83 -19.46 -33.18
CA ALA A 2 -8.44 -19.59 -31.86
C ALA A 2 -8.99 -18.20 -31.39
N SER A 3 -10.14 -18.20 -30.70
CA SER A 3 -10.70 -17.00 -30.11
C SER A 3 -10.09 -16.75 -28.73
N LEU A 4 -10.20 -15.53 -28.21
CA LEU A 4 -9.73 -15.16 -26.86
C LEU A 4 -10.38 -16.02 -25.75
N THR A 5 -11.58 -16.52 -25.96
CA THR A 5 -12.33 -17.38 -25.03
C THR A 5 -11.97 -18.85 -25.13
N THR A 6 -11.12 -19.26 -26.10
CA THR A 6 -10.66 -20.62 -26.27
C THR A 6 -9.92 -21.08 -25.00
N ASP A 7 -10.28 -22.25 -24.47
CA ASP A 7 -9.61 -22.85 -23.31
C ASP A 7 -8.12 -23.09 -23.60
N VAL A 8 -7.26 -22.73 -22.67
CA VAL A 8 -5.81 -22.82 -22.82
C VAL A 8 -5.30 -24.24 -23.13
N ARG A 9 -6.07 -25.29 -22.82
CA ARG A 9 -5.76 -26.69 -23.15
C ARG A 9 -5.63 -26.95 -24.65
N TYR A 10 -6.30 -26.15 -25.47
CA TYR A 10 -6.27 -26.28 -26.93
C TYR A 10 -5.12 -25.53 -27.59
N VAL A 11 -4.36 -24.75 -26.82
CA VAL A 11 -3.14 -24.12 -27.32
C VAL A 11 -2.07 -25.18 -27.52
N LYS A 12 -1.43 -25.19 -28.68
CA LYS A 12 -0.43 -26.19 -29.05
C LYS A 12 0.71 -26.25 -28.01
N GLY A 13 0.97 -27.44 -27.50
CA GLY A 13 2.03 -27.65 -26.49
C GLY A 13 1.55 -27.53 -25.04
N ILE A 14 0.28 -27.23 -24.79
CA ILE A 14 -0.32 -27.22 -23.46
C ILE A 14 -1.20 -28.48 -23.33
N GLY A 15 -0.69 -29.49 -22.63
CA GLY A 15 -1.50 -30.67 -22.25
C GLY A 15 -2.20 -30.43 -20.91
N GLU A 16 -3.05 -31.40 -20.51
CA GLU A 16 -3.92 -31.28 -19.32
C GLU A 16 -3.17 -30.95 -18.02
N ALA A 17 -2.00 -31.54 -17.79
CA ALA A 17 -1.19 -31.28 -16.62
C ALA A 17 -0.67 -29.80 -16.54
N ARG A 18 -0.27 -29.25 -17.70
CA ARG A 18 0.17 -27.85 -17.79
C ARG A 18 -1.00 -26.89 -17.68
N ALA A 19 -2.16 -27.22 -18.25
CA ALA A 19 -3.38 -26.42 -18.13
C ALA A 19 -3.82 -26.31 -16.65
N LYS A 20 -3.82 -27.41 -15.89
CA LYS A 20 -4.08 -27.41 -14.44
C LYS A 20 -3.07 -26.56 -13.65
N ALA A 21 -1.81 -26.54 -14.09
CA ALA A 21 -0.80 -25.68 -13.47
C ALA A 21 -1.00 -24.19 -13.81
N LEU A 22 -1.39 -23.87 -15.05
CA LEU A 22 -1.74 -22.51 -15.49
C LEU A 22 -3.01 -22.01 -14.80
N GLU A 23 -3.99 -22.87 -14.56
CA GLU A 23 -5.22 -22.52 -13.83
C GLU A 23 -4.92 -22.03 -12.39
N LYS A 24 -3.90 -22.57 -11.72
CA LYS A 24 -3.44 -22.07 -10.41
C LYS A 24 -2.91 -20.63 -10.47
N LEU A 25 -2.51 -20.15 -11.64
CA LEU A 25 -2.09 -18.78 -11.92
C LEU A 25 -3.25 -17.90 -12.43
N GLY A 26 -4.49 -18.44 -12.45
CA GLY A 26 -5.66 -17.74 -12.98
C GLY A 26 -5.79 -17.76 -14.50
N ILE A 27 -4.98 -18.55 -15.20
CA ILE A 27 -4.94 -18.62 -16.67
C ILE A 27 -5.79 -19.80 -17.12
N ARG A 28 -6.97 -19.53 -17.69
CA ARG A 28 -7.92 -20.52 -18.18
C ARG A 28 -8.15 -20.43 -19.69
N THR A 29 -8.07 -19.23 -20.24
CA THR A 29 -8.35 -18.94 -21.63
C THR A 29 -7.12 -18.43 -22.36
N LEU A 30 -7.18 -18.40 -23.69
CA LEU A 30 -6.17 -17.76 -24.52
C LEU A 30 -6.03 -16.28 -24.20
N GLY A 31 -7.13 -15.58 -23.93
CA GLY A 31 -7.13 -14.19 -23.50
C GLY A 31 -6.38 -13.98 -22.17
N ASP A 32 -6.59 -14.88 -21.18
CA ASP A 32 -5.84 -14.82 -19.93
C ASP A 32 -4.34 -15.03 -20.17
N LEU A 33 -3.99 -15.95 -21.07
CA LEU A 33 -2.59 -16.28 -21.37
C LEU A 33 -1.84 -15.09 -22.00
N ILE A 34 -2.41 -14.42 -23.00
CA ILE A 34 -1.76 -13.27 -23.66
C ILE A 34 -1.83 -12.00 -22.84
N THR A 35 -2.70 -11.92 -21.84
CA THR A 35 -2.74 -10.83 -20.85
C THR A 35 -2.05 -11.19 -19.54
N TYR A 36 -1.32 -12.32 -19.49
CA TYR A 36 -0.47 -12.69 -18.35
C TYR A 36 0.90 -12.06 -18.51
N TYR A 37 1.03 -10.81 -18.09
CA TYR A 37 2.23 -10.02 -18.32
C TYR A 37 3.42 -10.49 -17.50
N PRO A 38 4.67 -10.31 -18.04
CA PRO A 38 5.89 -10.56 -17.28
C PRO A 38 6.00 -9.62 -16.07
N MET A 39 6.53 -10.13 -14.96
CA MET A 39 6.85 -9.32 -13.79
C MET A 39 8.11 -8.47 -13.96
N ARG A 40 9.03 -8.92 -14.81
CA ARG A 40 10.27 -8.21 -15.16
C ARG A 40 10.84 -8.74 -16.46
N TRP A 41 11.85 -8.05 -16.98
CA TRP A 41 12.59 -8.46 -18.18
C TRP A 41 14.07 -8.57 -17.86
N GLU A 42 14.71 -9.60 -18.42
CA GLU A 42 16.16 -9.82 -18.35
C GLU A 42 16.74 -9.53 -19.73
N ASP A 43 17.61 -8.52 -19.80
CA ASP A 43 18.33 -8.25 -21.04
C ASP A 43 19.43 -9.30 -21.25
N ARG A 44 19.18 -10.20 -22.19
CA ARG A 44 20.12 -11.22 -22.66
C ARG A 44 20.56 -10.96 -24.09
N SER A 45 20.26 -9.76 -24.63
CA SER A 45 20.58 -9.41 -26.01
C SER A 45 22.06 -9.18 -26.24
N ARG A 46 22.77 -8.70 -25.23
CA ARG A 46 24.19 -8.44 -25.32
C ARG A 46 25.01 -9.73 -25.19
N ILE A 47 25.59 -10.16 -26.31
CA ILE A 47 26.54 -11.25 -26.33
C ILE A 47 27.93 -10.64 -26.13
N VAL A 48 28.64 -11.04 -25.08
CA VAL A 48 29.97 -10.55 -24.75
C VAL A 48 31.03 -11.64 -25.00
N PRO A 49 32.25 -11.27 -25.42
CA PRO A 49 33.36 -12.24 -25.53
C PRO A 49 33.79 -12.72 -24.13
N VAL A 50 34.36 -13.93 -24.05
CA VAL A 50 34.79 -14.56 -22.79
C VAL A 50 35.70 -13.65 -21.96
N ARG A 51 36.55 -12.86 -22.60
CA ARG A 51 37.47 -11.93 -21.92
C ARG A 51 36.78 -10.80 -21.17
N GLU A 52 35.57 -10.41 -21.61
CA GLU A 52 34.78 -9.31 -21.02
C GLU A 52 33.84 -9.78 -19.91
N LEU A 53 33.78 -11.06 -19.60
CA LEU A 53 32.96 -11.58 -18.53
C LEU A 53 33.40 -11.01 -17.17
N ILE A 54 32.46 -10.48 -16.43
CA ILE A 54 32.62 -9.97 -15.07
C ILE A 54 32.23 -11.05 -14.07
N PRO A 55 33.12 -11.51 -13.18
CA PRO A 55 32.78 -12.50 -12.17
C PRO A 55 31.64 -12.03 -11.28
N GLY A 56 30.65 -12.90 -11.08
CA GLY A 56 29.47 -12.59 -10.28
C GLY A 56 28.26 -12.10 -11.08
N GLU A 57 28.44 -11.67 -12.32
CA GLU A 57 27.39 -11.17 -13.20
C GLU A 57 26.86 -12.24 -14.17
N TYR A 58 25.62 -12.10 -14.61
CA TYR A 58 25.03 -12.92 -15.66
C TYR A 58 25.34 -12.32 -17.03
N ALA A 59 25.76 -13.17 -17.96
CA ALA A 59 26.06 -12.74 -19.32
C ALA A 59 25.73 -13.82 -20.36
N CYS A 60 25.48 -13.39 -21.61
CA CYS A 60 25.43 -14.27 -22.78
C CYS A 60 26.81 -14.30 -23.41
N VAL A 61 27.30 -15.53 -23.71
CA VAL A 61 28.58 -15.77 -24.38
C VAL A 61 28.32 -16.64 -25.60
N ARG A 62 28.88 -16.27 -26.74
CA ARG A 62 28.93 -17.08 -27.95
C ARG A 62 30.26 -17.78 -27.98
N ALA A 63 30.28 -19.13 -27.92
CA ALA A 63 31.50 -19.89 -27.91
C ALA A 63 31.33 -21.22 -28.61
N THR A 64 32.44 -21.70 -29.19
CA THR A 64 32.51 -23.00 -29.91
C THR A 64 33.06 -24.07 -28.99
N ILE A 65 32.48 -25.25 -29.00
CA ILE A 65 32.92 -26.37 -28.20
C ILE A 65 34.27 -26.86 -28.71
N ALA A 66 35.32 -26.72 -27.88
CA ALA A 66 36.71 -27.05 -28.26
C ALA A 66 37.00 -28.53 -28.10
N GLN A 67 36.36 -29.24 -27.17
CA GLN A 67 36.64 -30.64 -26.85
C GLN A 67 35.34 -31.41 -26.68
N GLU A 68 35.34 -32.72 -26.92
CA GLU A 68 34.20 -33.59 -26.63
C GLU A 68 33.78 -33.43 -25.15
N PRO A 69 32.46 -33.28 -24.88
CA PRO A 69 31.97 -33.19 -23.52
C PRO A 69 32.33 -34.43 -22.70
N ARG A 70 32.96 -34.23 -21.54
CA ARG A 70 33.32 -35.29 -20.62
C ARG A 70 32.40 -35.32 -19.43
N GLY A 71 31.94 -36.49 -19.00
CA GLY A 71 31.06 -36.59 -17.87
C GLY A 71 30.99 -37.94 -17.25
N GLY A 72 30.64 -37.99 -15.97
CA GLY A 72 30.50 -39.20 -15.17
C GLY A 72 29.79 -38.92 -13.85
N ARG A 73 29.58 -40.01 -13.09
CA ARG A 73 29.05 -39.91 -11.74
C ARG A 73 30.12 -39.43 -10.77
N ILE A 74 29.77 -38.50 -9.89
CA ILE A 74 30.60 -37.98 -8.81
C ILE A 74 30.11 -38.51 -7.45
N PRO A 75 30.96 -38.47 -6.40
CA PRO A 75 30.54 -38.83 -5.04
C PRO A 75 29.23 -38.09 -4.63
N GLY A 76 28.34 -38.81 -3.99
CA GLY A 76 27.01 -38.26 -3.62
C GLY A 76 25.92 -38.49 -4.67
N GLY A 77 26.14 -39.38 -5.68
CA GLY A 77 25.09 -39.81 -6.62
C GLY A 77 24.71 -38.82 -7.71
N ARG A 78 25.40 -37.69 -7.80
CA ARG A 78 25.21 -36.65 -8.83
C ARG A 78 26.00 -36.96 -10.10
N THR A 79 25.49 -36.50 -11.24
CA THR A 79 26.25 -36.53 -12.50
C THR A 79 26.86 -35.16 -12.77
N LEU A 80 28.10 -35.13 -13.31
CA LEU A 80 28.77 -33.91 -13.74
C LEU A 80 29.22 -34.08 -15.20
N VAL A 81 28.79 -33.14 -16.05
CA VAL A 81 29.30 -33.01 -17.42
C VAL A 81 30.15 -31.74 -17.51
N GLN A 82 31.36 -31.88 -17.97
CA GLN A 82 32.31 -30.79 -18.18
C GLN A 82 32.49 -30.53 -19.68
N VAL A 83 32.40 -29.26 -20.04
CA VAL A 83 32.51 -28.78 -21.41
C VAL A 83 33.50 -27.63 -21.43
N ARG A 84 34.38 -27.63 -22.44
CA ARG A 84 35.29 -26.52 -22.72
C ARG A 84 34.89 -25.87 -24.03
N ALA A 85 34.52 -24.60 -23.96
CA ALA A 85 34.20 -23.77 -25.11
C ALA A 85 35.20 -22.62 -25.25
N VAL A 86 35.40 -22.15 -26.48
CA VAL A 86 36.34 -21.10 -26.81
C VAL A 86 35.69 -20.06 -27.73
N ASP A 87 36.13 -18.84 -27.60
CA ASP A 87 35.91 -17.75 -28.56
C ASP A 87 37.26 -17.08 -28.88
N GLU A 88 37.24 -15.99 -29.64
CA GLU A 88 38.45 -15.20 -29.97
C GLU A 88 39.08 -14.54 -28.74
N GLY A 89 38.32 -14.42 -27.65
CA GLY A 89 38.73 -13.72 -26.42
C GLY A 89 39.19 -14.61 -25.28
N GLY A 90 38.99 -15.96 -25.35
CA GLY A 90 39.39 -16.80 -24.25
C GLY A 90 38.74 -18.17 -24.18
N VAL A 91 38.90 -18.80 -23.02
CA VAL A 91 38.40 -20.15 -22.72
C VAL A 91 37.33 -20.06 -21.63
N LEU A 92 36.19 -20.72 -21.89
CA LEU A 92 35.07 -20.87 -20.95
C LEU A 92 34.96 -22.34 -20.53
N ASP A 93 35.21 -22.62 -19.25
CA ASP A 93 34.98 -23.93 -18.66
C ASP A 93 33.53 -24.01 -18.12
N ILE A 94 32.75 -24.95 -18.58
CA ILE A 94 31.34 -25.10 -18.26
C ILE A 94 31.11 -26.41 -17.52
N SER A 95 30.36 -26.34 -16.42
CA SER A 95 29.98 -27.49 -15.60
C SER A 95 28.45 -27.66 -15.52
N PHE A 96 27.96 -28.82 -15.94
CA PHE A 96 26.54 -29.18 -15.84
C PHE A 96 26.36 -30.27 -14.79
N PHE A 97 25.62 -29.97 -13.74
CA PHE A 97 25.24 -30.93 -12.71
C PHE A 97 23.85 -31.51 -13.02
N ASN A 98 23.75 -32.86 -12.90
CA ASN A 98 22.50 -33.63 -13.14
C ASN A 98 21.89 -33.43 -14.53
N GLN A 99 22.72 -33.16 -15.55
CA GLN A 99 22.33 -32.96 -16.94
C GLN A 99 23.13 -33.88 -17.89
N GLU A 100 23.09 -35.18 -17.67
CA GLU A 100 23.88 -36.17 -18.44
C GLU A 100 23.62 -36.12 -19.96
N TYR A 101 22.36 -35.73 -20.35
CA TYR A 101 21.99 -35.56 -21.76
C TYR A 101 22.82 -34.48 -22.48
N ARG A 102 23.48 -33.57 -21.74
CA ARG A 102 24.39 -32.58 -22.32
C ARG A 102 25.62 -33.19 -22.99
N LYS A 103 26.00 -34.38 -22.59
CA LYS A 103 27.11 -35.13 -23.21
C LYS A 103 26.83 -35.46 -24.67
N THR A 104 25.59 -35.70 -25.03
CA THR A 104 25.19 -36.09 -26.41
C THR A 104 24.60 -34.91 -27.18
N SER A 105 24.04 -33.87 -26.48
CA SER A 105 23.43 -32.73 -27.14
C SER A 105 24.41 -31.64 -27.55
N LEU A 106 25.59 -31.58 -26.94
CA LEU A 106 26.63 -30.64 -27.29
C LEU A 106 27.74 -31.32 -28.11
N ARG A 107 28.11 -30.76 -29.25
CA ARG A 107 29.01 -31.39 -30.20
C ARG A 107 30.27 -30.51 -30.37
N LYS A 108 31.43 -31.14 -30.39
CA LYS A 108 32.69 -30.50 -30.71
C LYS A 108 32.65 -29.82 -32.09
N GLY A 109 33.16 -28.59 -32.17
CA GLY A 109 33.19 -27.77 -33.37
C GLY A 109 31.90 -27.01 -33.67
N GLU A 110 30.82 -27.25 -32.92
CA GLU A 110 29.61 -26.46 -33.04
C GLU A 110 29.60 -25.25 -32.09
N THR A 111 28.96 -24.16 -32.52
CA THR A 111 28.86 -22.92 -31.76
C THR A 111 27.51 -22.86 -31.03
N TYR A 112 27.58 -22.49 -29.78
CA TYR A 112 26.43 -22.33 -28.90
C TYR A 112 26.46 -20.97 -28.20
N ILE A 113 25.29 -20.51 -27.75
CA ILE A 113 25.19 -19.37 -26.88
C ILE A 113 24.88 -19.90 -25.47
N PHE A 114 25.72 -19.46 -24.54
CA PHE A 114 25.63 -19.80 -23.14
C PHE A 114 25.16 -18.58 -22.35
N TYR A 115 24.12 -18.71 -21.54
CA TYR A 115 23.70 -17.66 -20.60
C TYR A 115 23.79 -18.20 -19.18
N GLY A 116 24.59 -17.54 -18.35
CA GLY A 116 24.80 -17.95 -16.98
C GLY A 116 25.61 -16.94 -16.19
N LYS A 117 25.74 -17.21 -14.88
CA LYS A 117 26.60 -16.43 -14.00
C LYS A 117 28.04 -16.75 -14.28
N ALA A 118 28.82 -15.70 -14.56
CA ALA A 118 30.26 -15.83 -14.76
C ALA A 118 30.94 -16.00 -13.41
N GLU A 119 31.87 -16.96 -13.34
CA GLU A 119 32.71 -17.25 -12.19
C GLU A 119 34.20 -17.35 -12.64
N GLY A 120 35.14 -17.37 -11.66
CA GLY A 120 36.55 -17.58 -11.91
C GLY A 120 37.35 -16.29 -12.09
N GLU A 121 38.71 -16.46 -12.15
CA GLU A 121 39.67 -15.36 -12.27
C GLU A 121 40.13 -15.13 -13.73
N HIS A 122 40.84 -14.02 -13.99
CA HIS A 122 41.15 -13.41 -15.28
C HIS A 122 41.41 -14.34 -16.48
N LEU A 123 42.01 -15.51 -16.29
CA LEU A 123 42.39 -16.42 -17.39
C LEU A 123 41.54 -17.69 -17.48
N ARG A 124 40.69 -17.96 -16.49
CA ARG A 124 39.79 -19.13 -16.48
C ARG A 124 38.39 -18.73 -16.07
N ARG A 125 37.60 -18.39 -17.06
CA ARG A 125 36.16 -18.12 -16.85
C ARG A 125 35.40 -19.43 -16.75
N ARG A 126 34.46 -19.48 -15.84
CA ARG A 126 33.60 -20.65 -15.58
C ARG A 126 32.13 -20.26 -15.55
N MET A 127 31.27 -21.16 -15.99
CA MET A 127 29.83 -21.10 -15.78
C MET A 127 29.34 -22.43 -15.24
N VAL A 128 28.37 -22.36 -14.30
CA VAL A 128 27.74 -23.55 -13.72
C VAL A 128 26.27 -23.59 -14.17
N ASN A 129 25.87 -24.72 -14.76
CA ASN A 129 24.50 -24.94 -15.29
C ASN A 129 23.97 -23.77 -16.15
N PRO A 130 24.76 -23.21 -17.10
CA PRO A 130 24.22 -22.16 -17.95
C PRO A 130 23.08 -22.69 -18.82
N LEU A 131 22.18 -21.78 -19.21
CA LEU A 131 21.25 -22.03 -20.30
C LEU A 131 22.06 -22.10 -21.59
N VAL A 132 21.74 -23.07 -22.47
CA VAL A 132 22.51 -23.30 -23.71
C VAL A 132 21.55 -23.46 -24.87
N GLU A 133 21.80 -22.75 -25.95
CA GLU A 133 21.08 -22.86 -27.22
C GLU A 133 22.07 -22.88 -28.37
N ARG A 134 21.72 -23.59 -29.43
CA ARG A 134 22.52 -23.62 -30.65
C ARG A 134 22.39 -22.30 -31.39
N GLU A 135 23.48 -21.82 -31.94
CA GLU A 135 23.50 -20.64 -32.79
C GLU A 135 22.51 -20.79 -33.96
N GLY A 136 21.70 -19.74 -34.21
CA GLY A 136 20.66 -19.77 -35.23
C GLY A 136 19.31 -20.37 -34.76
N GLN A 137 19.23 -20.94 -33.55
CA GLN A 137 18.02 -21.53 -32.98
C GLN A 137 17.65 -20.95 -31.60
N GLN A 138 18.05 -19.69 -31.37
CA GLN A 138 17.85 -19.04 -30.08
C GLN A 138 16.39 -18.69 -29.84
N LEU A 139 15.85 -19.16 -28.72
CA LEU A 139 14.53 -18.79 -28.20
C LEU A 139 14.63 -17.98 -26.91
N LEU A 140 15.66 -18.27 -26.10
CA LEU A 140 15.82 -17.76 -24.73
C LEU A 140 17.10 -16.96 -24.49
N THR A 141 18.00 -16.95 -25.49
CA THR A 141 19.28 -16.23 -25.46
C THR A 141 19.38 -15.23 -26.61
N GLY A 142 20.23 -14.23 -26.49
CA GLY A 142 20.44 -13.21 -27.52
C GLY A 142 19.26 -12.25 -27.72
N ARG A 143 18.39 -12.12 -26.74
CA ARG A 143 17.23 -11.20 -26.76
C ARG A 143 16.81 -10.78 -25.36
N ILE A 144 15.93 -9.80 -25.25
CA ILE A 144 15.31 -9.43 -23.98
C ILE A 144 14.25 -10.49 -23.66
N MET A 145 14.37 -11.11 -22.48
CA MET A 145 13.51 -12.22 -22.07
C MET A 145 12.51 -11.81 -20.98
N PRO A 146 11.23 -12.15 -21.15
CA PRO A 146 10.22 -11.98 -20.12
C PRO A 146 10.47 -12.98 -18.97
N VAL A 147 10.25 -12.52 -17.73
CA VAL A 147 10.24 -13.37 -16.53
C VAL A 147 8.84 -13.34 -15.93
N TYR A 148 8.19 -14.50 -15.91
CA TYR A 148 6.83 -14.67 -15.42
C TYR A 148 6.81 -15.22 -13.99
N HIS A 149 5.73 -14.97 -13.25
CA HIS A 149 5.45 -15.75 -12.05
C HIS A 149 5.23 -17.22 -12.42
N LEU A 150 5.72 -18.11 -11.56
CA LEU A 150 5.64 -19.54 -11.80
C LEU A 150 4.91 -20.26 -10.65
N THR A 151 4.38 -21.43 -10.96
CA THR A 151 3.87 -22.39 -9.98
C THR A 151 4.56 -23.73 -10.18
N ALA A 152 4.39 -24.64 -9.22
CA ALA A 152 4.95 -26.00 -9.32
C ALA A 152 4.50 -26.69 -10.61
N GLY A 153 5.44 -27.24 -11.35
CA GLY A 153 5.21 -27.90 -12.64
C GLY A 153 5.36 -27.02 -13.89
N LEU A 154 5.62 -25.72 -13.74
CA LEU A 154 5.91 -24.78 -14.83
C LEU A 154 7.34 -24.23 -14.71
N ASN A 155 7.95 -23.91 -15.86
CA ASN A 155 9.20 -23.17 -15.94
C ASN A 155 9.07 -22.01 -16.94
N GLN A 156 10.01 -21.06 -16.90
CA GLN A 156 9.97 -19.85 -17.74
C GLN A 156 9.87 -20.16 -19.23
N ALA A 157 10.64 -21.14 -19.71
CA ALA A 157 10.62 -21.55 -21.12
C ALA A 157 9.26 -22.11 -21.55
N THR A 158 8.58 -22.84 -20.66
CA THR A 158 7.24 -23.41 -20.95
C THR A 158 6.21 -22.29 -21.06
N VAL A 159 6.21 -21.34 -20.13
CA VAL A 159 5.26 -20.22 -20.15
C VAL A 159 5.54 -19.31 -21.36
N ALA A 160 6.79 -18.95 -21.61
CA ALA A 160 7.15 -18.13 -22.77
C ALA A 160 6.74 -18.78 -24.11
N LYS A 161 6.96 -20.10 -24.26
CA LYS A 161 6.49 -20.84 -25.45
C LYS A 161 4.99 -20.86 -25.57
N ALA A 162 4.27 -21.03 -24.47
CA ALA A 162 2.82 -21.03 -24.46
C ALA A 162 2.27 -19.66 -24.89
N VAL A 163 2.83 -18.56 -24.34
CA VAL A 163 2.44 -17.21 -24.72
C VAL A 163 2.76 -16.93 -26.21
N ARG A 164 3.95 -17.33 -26.71
CA ARG A 164 4.29 -17.18 -28.13
C ARG A 164 3.27 -17.90 -29.03
N GLN A 165 2.99 -19.16 -28.70
CA GLN A 165 2.01 -19.95 -29.43
C GLN A 165 0.61 -19.32 -29.35
N GLY A 166 0.25 -18.78 -28.18
CA GLY A 166 -1.01 -18.10 -28.00
C GLY A 166 -1.15 -16.85 -28.88
N LEU A 167 -0.10 -16.04 -28.98
CA LEU A 167 -0.08 -14.85 -29.87
C LEU A 167 -0.16 -15.27 -31.35
N ASP A 168 0.54 -16.35 -31.74
CA ASP A 168 0.55 -16.83 -33.13
C ASP A 168 -0.79 -17.47 -33.56
N GLU A 169 -1.50 -18.14 -32.63
CA GLU A 169 -2.80 -18.81 -32.90
C GLU A 169 -4.00 -17.86 -32.76
N CYS A 170 -3.83 -16.73 -32.05
CA CYS A 170 -4.89 -15.76 -31.84
C CYS A 170 -5.29 -15.11 -33.15
N GLY A 171 -6.50 -15.37 -33.61
CA GLY A 171 -7.02 -14.78 -34.84
C GLY A 171 -7.33 -13.30 -34.70
N ASP A 172 -7.92 -12.95 -33.58
CA ASP A 172 -8.28 -11.58 -33.24
C ASP A 172 -7.67 -11.22 -31.88
N LEU A 173 -6.71 -10.31 -31.89
CA LEU A 173 -6.19 -9.71 -30.67
C LEU A 173 -7.31 -9.01 -29.88
N PRO A 174 -7.15 -8.81 -28.56
CA PRO A 174 -8.10 -8.00 -27.81
C PRO A 174 -8.38 -6.69 -28.50
N GLU A 175 -9.67 -6.34 -28.58
CA GLU A 175 -10.12 -5.07 -29.16
C GLU A 175 -9.40 -3.90 -28.50
N ASP A 176 -8.94 -2.91 -29.28
CA ASP A 176 -8.33 -1.71 -28.70
C ASP A 176 -9.41 -0.91 -27.97
N VAL A 177 -9.27 -0.83 -26.65
CA VAL A 177 -10.23 -0.14 -25.78
C VAL A 177 -9.97 1.37 -25.71
N LEU A 178 -8.79 1.83 -26.11
CA LEU A 178 -8.49 3.27 -26.15
C LEU A 178 -9.06 3.91 -27.39
N PRO A 179 -9.87 4.98 -27.24
CA PRO A 179 -10.28 5.78 -28.38
C PRO A 179 -9.06 6.31 -29.16
N ASP A 180 -9.16 6.34 -30.48
CA ASP A 180 -8.06 6.75 -31.37
C ASP A 180 -7.55 8.17 -31.06
N GLU A 181 -8.42 9.07 -30.67
CA GLU A 181 -8.09 10.42 -30.24
C GLU A 181 -7.19 10.44 -29.01
N VAL A 182 -7.53 9.65 -27.98
CA VAL A 182 -6.72 9.50 -26.76
C VAL A 182 -5.37 8.88 -27.10
N ARG A 183 -5.38 7.81 -27.90
CA ARG A 183 -4.16 7.11 -28.32
C ARG A 183 -3.19 8.05 -29.04
N ARG A 184 -3.69 8.87 -29.97
CA ARG A 184 -2.87 9.83 -30.75
C ARG A 184 -2.38 11.00 -29.89
N ALA A 185 -3.26 11.58 -29.07
CA ALA A 185 -2.91 12.69 -28.18
C ALA A 185 -1.77 12.35 -27.22
N HIS A 186 -1.74 11.12 -26.73
CA HIS A 186 -0.70 10.63 -25.80
C HIS A 186 0.43 9.85 -26.49
N GLN A 187 0.48 9.83 -27.83
CA GLN A 187 1.52 9.15 -28.63
C GLN A 187 1.72 7.68 -28.24
N LEU A 188 0.62 6.96 -28.04
CA LEU A 188 0.64 5.55 -27.64
C LEU A 188 0.64 4.63 -28.86
N CYS A 189 1.38 3.52 -28.78
CA CYS A 189 1.41 2.52 -29.83
C CYS A 189 0.09 1.73 -29.93
N TYR A 190 -0.12 1.03 -31.04
CA TYR A 190 -1.25 0.14 -31.22
C TYR A 190 -1.19 -1.06 -30.27
N ILE A 191 -2.34 -1.59 -29.89
CA ILE A 191 -2.45 -2.68 -28.92
C ILE A 191 -1.73 -3.95 -29.36
N GLY A 192 -1.76 -4.29 -30.67
CA GLY A 192 -1.04 -5.43 -31.21
C GLY A 192 0.47 -5.32 -31.02
N PHE A 193 1.04 -4.12 -31.29
CA PHE A 193 2.45 -3.87 -31.03
C PHE A 193 2.78 -3.99 -29.54
N ALA A 194 1.87 -3.54 -28.66
CA ALA A 194 2.06 -3.61 -27.23
C ALA A 194 2.08 -5.06 -26.72
N TYR A 195 1.15 -5.92 -27.15
CA TYR A 195 1.16 -7.33 -26.76
C TYR A 195 2.39 -8.09 -27.29
N GLU A 196 2.80 -7.84 -28.51
CA GLU A 196 4.00 -8.47 -29.06
C GLU A 196 5.25 -8.09 -28.26
N ASN A 197 5.45 -6.77 -28.04
CA ASN A 197 6.69 -6.26 -27.45
C ASN A 197 6.73 -6.26 -25.92
N VAL A 198 5.62 -6.45 -25.22
CA VAL A 198 5.65 -6.69 -23.77
C VAL A 198 6.13 -8.12 -23.47
N HIS A 199 5.80 -9.07 -24.33
CA HIS A 199 6.21 -10.47 -24.16
C HIS A 199 7.55 -10.78 -24.86
N PHE A 200 7.74 -10.30 -26.09
CA PHE A 200 8.92 -10.57 -26.92
C PHE A 200 9.46 -9.28 -27.53
N PRO A 201 10.07 -8.41 -26.70
CA PRO A 201 10.52 -7.11 -27.16
C PRO A 201 11.62 -7.22 -28.22
N ALA A 202 11.44 -6.51 -29.31
CA ALA A 202 12.44 -6.39 -30.37
C ALA A 202 13.66 -5.56 -29.94
N SER A 203 13.44 -4.56 -29.04
CA SER A 203 14.47 -3.71 -28.47
C SER A 203 14.03 -3.16 -27.10
N PRO A 204 14.94 -2.58 -26.27
CA PRO A 204 14.57 -1.89 -25.05
C PRO A 204 13.55 -0.76 -25.27
N GLU A 205 13.67 -0.03 -26.38
CA GLU A 205 12.77 1.09 -26.75
C GLU A 205 11.37 0.54 -27.09
N ALA A 206 11.30 -0.57 -27.84
CA ALA A 206 10.04 -1.23 -28.18
C ALA A 206 9.32 -1.73 -26.91
N LEU A 207 10.08 -2.29 -25.94
CA LEU A 207 9.55 -2.67 -24.64
C LEU A 207 9.01 -1.45 -23.87
N ALA A 208 9.74 -0.36 -23.84
CA ALA A 208 9.32 0.87 -23.16
C ALA A 208 8.02 1.43 -23.73
N LEU A 209 7.88 1.46 -25.08
CA LEU A 209 6.65 1.88 -25.76
C LEU A 209 5.47 0.95 -25.46
N ALA A 210 5.69 -0.36 -25.51
CA ALA A 210 4.68 -1.37 -25.22
C ALA A 210 4.20 -1.27 -23.76
N ARG A 211 5.13 -1.17 -22.81
CA ARG A 211 4.82 -1.04 -21.40
C ARG A 211 4.06 0.26 -21.11
N ARG A 212 4.52 1.41 -21.67
CA ARG A 212 3.83 2.70 -21.51
C ARG A 212 2.38 2.61 -22.00
N ARG A 213 2.14 1.95 -23.16
CA ARG A 213 0.80 1.77 -23.72
C ARG A 213 -0.12 0.98 -22.78
N LEU A 214 0.35 -0.14 -22.24
CA LEU A 214 -0.44 -1.01 -21.37
C LEU A 214 -0.68 -0.39 -19.99
N VAL A 215 0.33 0.26 -19.42
CA VAL A 215 0.21 1.01 -18.16
C VAL A 215 -0.80 2.14 -18.30
N PHE A 216 -0.71 2.95 -19.36
CA PHE A 216 -1.67 4.03 -19.61
C PHE A 216 -3.09 3.48 -19.74
N GLU A 217 -3.30 2.43 -20.51
CA GLU A 217 -4.62 1.80 -20.69
C GLU A 217 -5.21 1.36 -19.36
N GLU A 218 -4.44 0.63 -18.56
CA GLU A 218 -4.90 0.10 -17.27
C GLU A 218 -5.33 1.23 -16.32
N LEU A 219 -4.52 2.29 -16.24
CA LEU A 219 -4.79 3.46 -15.40
C LEU A 219 -5.94 4.33 -15.95
N PHE A 220 -6.07 4.44 -17.27
CA PHE A 220 -7.15 5.15 -17.92
C PHE A 220 -8.50 4.47 -17.72
N LEU A 221 -8.56 3.14 -17.91
CA LEU A 221 -9.75 2.34 -17.62
C LEU A 221 -10.20 2.48 -16.16
N LEU A 222 -9.25 2.43 -15.23
CA LEU A 222 -9.53 2.62 -13.81
C LEU A 222 -10.08 4.03 -13.55
N SER A 223 -9.45 5.06 -14.12
CA SER A 223 -9.86 6.46 -13.93
C SER A 223 -11.24 6.74 -14.51
N CYS A 224 -11.55 6.22 -15.70
CA CYS A 224 -12.89 6.32 -16.28
C CYS A 224 -13.94 5.59 -15.44
N GLY A 225 -13.63 4.36 -14.99
CA GLY A 225 -14.54 3.57 -14.14
C GLY A 225 -14.88 4.27 -12.84
N LEU A 226 -13.88 4.84 -12.15
CA LEU A 226 -14.07 5.60 -10.92
C LEU A 226 -14.88 6.88 -11.14
N SER A 227 -14.63 7.60 -12.24
CA SER A 227 -15.38 8.81 -12.59
C SER A 227 -16.85 8.51 -12.90
N LEU A 228 -17.13 7.41 -13.60
CA LEU A 228 -18.53 6.97 -13.86
C LEU A 228 -19.25 6.53 -12.58
N LEU A 229 -18.56 5.88 -11.65
CA LEU A 229 -19.14 5.54 -10.34
C LEU A 229 -19.49 6.80 -9.54
N ARG A 230 -18.63 7.84 -9.59
CA ARG A 230 -18.93 9.14 -8.98
C ARG A 230 -20.16 9.77 -9.61
N ALA A 231 -20.22 9.85 -10.93
CA ALA A 231 -21.36 10.43 -11.65
C ALA A 231 -22.68 9.73 -11.33
N ARG A 232 -22.70 8.41 -11.14
CA ARG A 232 -23.90 7.67 -10.70
C ARG A 232 -24.36 8.08 -9.30
N ARG A 233 -23.45 8.34 -8.37
CA ARG A 233 -23.79 8.80 -7.01
C ARG A 233 -24.28 10.26 -7.00
N GLU A 234 -23.78 11.07 -7.89
CA GLU A 234 -24.19 12.47 -8.04
C GLU A 234 -25.67 12.64 -8.44
N THR A 235 -26.32 11.58 -8.89
CA THR A 235 -27.79 11.60 -9.16
C THR A 235 -28.64 11.39 -7.91
N VAL A 236 -28.05 10.99 -6.77
CA VAL A 236 -28.76 10.79 -5.51
C VAL A 236 -28.85 12.12 -4.76
N ALA A 237 -30.04 12.49 -4.28
CA ALA A 237 -30.21 13.67 -3.45
C ALA A 237 -29.59 13.45 -2.06
N GLY A 238 -28.79 14.39 -1.61
CA GLY A 238 -28.22 14.42 -0.26
C GLY A 238 -29.09 15.16 0.74
N PRO A 239 -28.76 15.12 2.03
CA PRO A 239 -29.38 15.96 3.04
C PRO A 239 -29.18 17.42 2.68
N ALA A 240 -30.25 18.19 2.53
CA ALA A 240 -30.14 19.60 2.18
C ALA A 240 -29.61 20.39 3.39
N CYS A 241 -28.39 20.88 3.33
CA CYS A 241 -27.85 21.79 4.30
C CYS A 241 -28.07 23.24 3.85
N ARG A 242 -28.45 24.10 4.82
CA ARG A 242 -28.58 25.55 4.59
C ARG A 242 -27.19 26.17 4.54
N ASP A 243 -27.08 27.26 3.79
CA ASP A 243 -25.85 28.07 3.84
C ASP A 243 -25.84 28.81 5.19
N VAL A 244 -24.88 28.48 6.03
CA VAL A 244 -24.73 29.04 7.39
C VAL A 244 -23.36 29.67 7.49
N ASP A 245 -23.31 30.89 8.03
CA ASP A 245 -22.05 31.58 8.29
C ASP A 245 -21.23 30.86 9.37
N MET A 246 -20.01 30.47 9.02
CA MET A 246 -19.07 29.76 9.90
C MET A 246 -18.37 30.68 10.92
N THR A 247 -18.60 31.99 10.90
CA THR A 247 -17.91 32.96 11.75
C THR A 247 -18.07 32.63 13.23
N ALA A 248 -19.29 32.29 13.67
CA ALA A 248 -19.57 31.92 15.06
C ALA A 248 -18.78 30.68 15.52
N PHE A 249 -18.58 29.71 14.63
CA PHE A 249 -17.74 28.55 14.92
C PHE A 249 -16.27 28.95 15.08
N TYR A 250 -15.73 29.75 14.15
CA TYR A 250 -14.34 30.17 14.19
C TYR A 250 -14.00 31.03 15.41
N GLU A 251 -14.91 31.93 15.83
CA GLU A 251 -14.73 32.79 17.00
C GLU A 251 -14.81 32.03 18.33
N ALA A 252 -15.54 30.92 18.38
CA ALA A 252 -15.64 30.09 19.59
C ALA A 252 -14.40 29.24 19.87
N LEU A 253 -13.50 29.10 18.88
CA LEU A 253 -12.28 28.31 19.04
C LEU A 253 -11.27 29.04 19.94
N PRO A 254 -10.58 28.32 20.87
CA PRO A 254 -9.57 28.91 21.74
C PRO A 254 -8.23 29.15 21.02
N PHE A 255 -8.16 28.94 19.70
CA PHE A 255 -6.98 29.09 18.85
C PHE A 255 -7.40 29.41 17.41
N VAL A 256 -6.49 29.91 16.62
CA VAL A 256 -6.71 30.19 15.20
C VAL A 256 -6.44 28.92 14.38
N LEU A 257 -7.35 28.57 13.48
CA LEU A 257 -7.17 27.46 12.54
C LEU A 257 -6.07 27.80 11.54
N THR A 258 -5.34 26.77 11.07
CA THR A 258 -4.43 26.93 9.94
C THR A 258 -5.20 27.18 8.66
N GLY A 259 -4.54 27.76 7.65
CA GLY A 259 -5.13 27.97 6.34
C GLY A 259 -5.65 26.67 5.72
N ALA A 260 -4.90 25.56 5.88
CA ALA A 260 -5.27 24.25 5.39
C ALA A 260 -6.51 23.66 6.08
N GLN A 261 -6.64 23.83 7.40
CA GLN A 261 -7.83 23.40 8.14
C GLN A 261 -9.07 24.19 7.70
N ARG A 262 -8.94 25.49 7.53
CA ARG A 262 -10.02 26.37 7.07
C ARG A 262 -10.47 25.98 5.66
N ARG A 263 -9.54 25.83 4.72
CA ARG A 263 -9.84 25.35 3.36
C ARG A 263 -10.56 24.01 3.37
N ALA A 264 -10.15 23.06 4.23
CA ALA A 264 -10.78 21.76 4.33
C ALA A 264 -12.24 21.83 4.82
N ILE A 265 -12.52 22.71 5.79
CA ILE A 265 -13.90 22.99 6.26
C ILE A 265 -14.72 23.64 5.14
N GLU A 266 -14.20 24.68 4.49
CA GLU A 266 -14.88 25.39 3.41
C GLU A 266 -15.25 24.47 2.24
N GLN A 267 -14.32 23.55 1.86
CA GLN A 267 -14.58 22.54 0.84
C GLN A 267 -15.67 21.55 1.25
N ALA A 268 -15.66 21.10 2.51
CA ALA A 268 -16.69 20.20 3.02
C ALA A 268 -18.07 20.90 3.09
N VAL A 269 -18.12 22.15 3.54
CA VAL A 269 -19.34 22.96 3.56
C VAL A 269 -19.90 23.17 2.16
N ALA A 270 -19.04 23.50 1.19
CA ALA A 270 -19.46 23.63 -0.21
C ALA A 270 -20.07 22.33 -0.76
N ASP A 271 -19.51 21.17 -0.43
CA ASP A 271 -20.09 19.89 -0.82
C ASP A 271 -21.45 19.66 -0.14
N MET A 272 -21.56 19.94 1.17
CA MET A 272 -22.80 19.74 1.94
C MET A 272 -23.95 20.65 1.47
N THR A 273 -23.65 21.82 0.91
CA THR A 273 -24.63 22.76 0.34
C THR A 273 -24.98 22.47 -1.12
N SER A 274 -24.24 21.57 -1.78
CA SER A 274 -24.42 21.27 -3.22
C SER A 274 -25.73 20.55 -3.55
N GLY A 275 -26.49 20.08 -2.54
CA GLY A 275 -27.69 19.23 -2.72
C GLY A 275 -27.38 17.77 -3.00
N ARG A 276 -26.11 17.37 -3.02
CA ARG A 276 -25.64 16.00 -3.23
C ARG A 276 -24.96 15.46 -1.97
N PRO A 277 -24.91 14.14 -1.76
CA PRO A 277 -24.19 13.58 -0.61
C PRO A 277 -22.69 13.88 -0.74
N MET A 278 -22.12 14.61 0.21
CA MET A 278 -20.68 14.75 0.33
C MET A 278 -20.05 13.38 0.57
N ASN A 279 -18.97 13.07 -0.14
CA ASN A 279 -18.13 11.91 0.12
C ASN A 279 -16.66 12.35 0.08
N ARG A 280 -16.11 12.73 1.25
CA ARG A 280 -14.82 13.44 1.33
C ARG A 280 -13.85 12.77 2.27
N LEU A 281 -12.59 12.64 1.80
CA LEU A 281 -11.44 12.26 2.61
C LEU A 281 -10.69 13.51 3.06
N CYS A 282 -10.61 13.72 4.37
CA CYS A 282 -9.76 14.72 4.97
C CYS A 282 -8.45 14.05 5.44
N GLN A 283 -7.38 14.30 4.73
CA GLN A 283 -6.09 13.71 4.95
C GLN A 283 -5.11 14.73 5.51
N GLY A 284 -4.30 14.32 6.49
CA GLY A 284 -3.28 15.15 7.08
C GLY A 284 -2.42 14.38 8.04
N ASP A 285 -1.26 14.90 8.33
CA ASP A 285 -0.30 14.29 9.25
C ASP A 285 -0.88 14.07 10.67
N VAL A 286 -0.23 13.24 11.46
CA VAL A 286 -0.58 13.02 12.86
C VAL A 286 -0.51 14.38 13.59
N GLY A 287 -1.64 14.78 14.22
CA GLY A 287 -1.76 16.06 14.94
C GLY A 287 -1.88 17.30 14.05
N SER A 288 -2.22 17.17 12.77
CA SER A 288 -2.58 18.30 11.89
C SER A 288 -3.93 18.96 12.25
N GLY A 289 -4.65 18.42 13.23
CA GLY A 289 -5.91 18.99 13.72
C GLY A 289 -7.15 18.60 12.91
N LYS A 290 -7.17 17.43 12.27
CA LYS A 290 -8.32 16.85 11.54
C LYS A 290 -9.62 16.85 12.36
N THR A 291 -9.50 16.65 13.68
CA THR A 291 -10.63 16.68 14.62
C THR A 291 -11.36 18.01 14.60
N MET A 292 -10.67 19.13 14.36
CA MET A 292 -11.32 20.46 14.26
C MET A 292 -12.10 20.62 12.95
N VAL A 293 -11.63 19.99 11.87
CA VAL A 293 -12.41 19.92 10.61
C VAL A 293 -13.70 19.12 10.84
N ALA A 294 -13.60 17.98 11.54
CA ALA A 294 -14.77 17.19 11.92
C ALA A 294 -15.76 17.99 12.78
N ALA A 295 -15.27 18.76 13.76
CA ALA A 295 -16.08 19.62 14.61
C ALA A 295 -16.80 20.71 13.81
N GLY A 296 -16.10 21.37 12.87
CA GLY A 296 -16.70 22.38 11.99
C GLY A 296 -17.80 21.82 11.11
N CYS A 297 -17.58 20.67 10.49
CA CYS A 297 -18.60 19.99 9.68
C CYS A 297 -19.80 19.53 10.52
N ALA A 298 -19.55 19.00 11.73
CA ALA A 298 -20.64 18.57 12.64
C ALA A 298 -21.47 19.77 13.11
N TRP A 299 -20.84 20.89 13.45
CA TRP A 299 -21.53 22.13 13.81
C TRP A 299 -22.38 22.64 12.64
N PHE A 300 -21.82 22.68 11.44
CA PHE A 300 -22.53 23.10 10.23
C PHE A 300 -23.77 22.23 9.95
N ALA A 301 -23.63 20.91 10.09
CA ALA A 301 -24.76 19.99 9.94
C ALA A 301 -25.85 20.25 10.98
N ALA A 302 -25.47 20.47 12.25
CA ALA A 302 -26.39 20.77 13.34
C ALA A 302 -27.17 22.07 13.11
N GLN A 303 -26.52 23.15 12.59
CA GLN A 303 -27.21 24.39 12.23
C GLN A 303 -28.25 24.21 11.13
N SER A 304 -28.11 23.14 10.33
CA SER A 304 -29.11 22.74 9.31
C SER A 304 -30.15 21.75 9.84
N GLY A 305 -30.11 21.42 11.12
CA GLY A 305 -31.05 20.49 11.79
C GLY A 305 -30.74 19.02 11.57
N TRP A 306 -29.49 18.68 11.16
CA TRP A 306 -29.05 17.32 10.94
C TRP A 306 -28.18 16.81 12.10
N GLN A 307 -28.36 15.54 12.42
CA GLN A 307 -27.52 14.84 13.41
C GLN A 307 -26.25 14.31 12.76
N THR A 308 -25.17 14.27 13.54
CA THR A 308 -23.88 13.74 13.14
C THR A 308 -23.50 12.50 13.95
N ALA A 309 -22.99 11.45 13.28
CA ALA A 309 -22.36 10.30 13.89
C ALA A 309 -20.85 10.37 13.65
N LEU A 310 -20.04 10.37 14.73
CA LEU A 310 -18.58 10.28 14.65
C LEU A 310 -18.12 8.93 15.18
N MET A 311 -17.57 8.10 14.31
CA MET A 311 -17.10 6.76 14.63
C MET A 311 -15.58 6.76 14.80
N ALA A 312 -15.13 6.31 15.97
CA ALA A 312 -13.70 6.09 16.28
C ALA A 312 -13.39 4.59 16.39
N PRO A 313 -12.15 4.14 16.06
CA PRO A 313 -11.80 2.73 16.04
C PRO A 313 -11.72 2.07 17.42
N THR A 314 -11.56 2.87 18.48
CA THR A 314 -11.44 2.37 19.85
C THR A 314 -12.22 3.23 20.83
N GLU A 315 -12.59 2.63 21.98
CA GLU A 315 -13.32 3.34 23.04
C GLU A 315 -12.50 4.50 23.62
N ILE A 316 -11.19 4.34 23.73
CA ILE A 316 -10.27 5.38 24.22
C ILE A 316 -10.33 6.61 23.31
N LEU A 317 -10.25 6.41 21.99
CA LEU A 317 -10.35 7.50 21.02
C LEU A 317 -11.74 8.15 21.02
N ALA A 318 -12.81 7.34 21.10
CA ALA A 318 -14.15 7.87 21.17
C ALA A 318 -14.34 8.77 22.41
N ARG A 319 -13.84 8.33 23.56
CA ARG A 319 -13.84 9.11 24.81
C ARG A 319 -13.00 10.39 24.67
N GLN A 320 -11.79 10.30 24.12
CA GLN A 320 -10.92 11.45 23.90
C GLN A 320 -11.57 12.50 22.97
N HIS A 321 -12.22 12.05 21.87
CA HIS A 321 -12.98 12.96 21.02
C HIS A 321 -14.14 13.60 21.78
N TYR A 322 -14.86 12.83 22.59
CA TYR A 322 -15.97 13.35 23.39
C TYR A 322 -15.48 14.41 24.40
N GLU A 323 -14.44 14.12 25.15
CA GLU A 323 -13.86 15.03 26.15
C GLU A 323 -13.31 16.31 25.53
N SER A 324 -12.76 16.24 24.32
CA SER A 324 -12.21 17.40 23.63
C SER A 324 -13.28 18.24 22.90
N LEU A 325 -14.28 17.59 22.28
CA LEU A 325 -15.26 18.27 21.44
C LEU A 325 -16.51 18.73 22.20
N SER A 326 -16.98 17.93 23.19
CA SER A 326 -18.21 18.25 23.91
C SER A 326 -18.21 19.61 24.61
N PRO A 327 -17.14 20.01 25.34
CA PRO A 327 -17.10 21.36 25.97
C PRO A 327 -17.06 22.51 24.96
N LEU A 328 -16.40 22.29 23.82
CA LEU A 328 -16.32 23.26 22.74
C LEU A 328 -17.68 23.46 22.07
N LEU A 329 -18.30 22.35 21.65
CA LEU A 329 -19.55 22.37 20.92
C LEU A 329 -20.76 22.76 21.80
N ALA A 330 -20.69 22.47 23.11
CA ALA A 330 -21.70 22.93 24.06
C ALA A 330 -21.77 24.47 24.15
N ARG A 331 -20.64 25.19 24.02
CA ARG A 331 -20.61 26.66 23.94
C ARG A 331 -21.32 27.18 22.69
N LEU A 332 -21.41 26.37 21.66
CA LEU A 332 -22.09 26.65 20.40
C LEU A 332 -23.53 26.10 20.37
N GLY A 333 -24.07 25.67 21.52
CA GLY A 333 -25.44 25.18 21.67
C GLY A 333 -25.68 23.75 21.20
N MET A 334 -24.62 22.96 20.91
CA MET A 334 -24.76 21.57 20.48
C MET A 334 -24.78 20.59 21.66
N THR A 335 -25.63 19.58 21.54
CA THR A 335 -25.69 18.45 22.47
C THR A 335 -24.87 17.26 21.93
N CYS A 336 -23.88 16.85 22.73
CA CYS A 336 -23.01 15.72 22.40
C CYS A 336 -23.30 14.51 23.30
N ALA A 337 -23.19 13.28 22.75
CA ALA A 337 -23.28 12.05 23.51
C ALA A 337 -22.15 11.07 23.16
N LEU A 338 -21.79 10.22 24.11
CA LEU A 338 -20.82 9.14 23.95
C LEU A 338 -21.55 7.79 24.00
N LEU A 339 -21.33 6.95 22.96
CA LEU A 339 -21.93 5.60 22.89
C LEU A 339 -20.86 4.57 22.54
N THR A 340 -20.45 3.76 23.52
CA THR A 340 -19.46 2.71 23.38
C THR A 340 -19.99 1.37 23.89
N GLY A 341 -19.21 0.30 23.70
CA GLY A 341 -19.55 -1.03 24.25
C GLY A 341 -19.60 -1.07 25.77
N SER A 342 -18.88 -0.19 26.45
CA SER A 342 -18.84 -0.07 27.93
C SER A 342 -19.89 0.88 28.51
N THR A 343 -20.72 1.54 27.69
CA THR A 343 -21.79 2.44 28.15
C THR A 343 -22.81 1.67 28.98
N ARG A 344 -23.13 2.19 30.20
CA ARG A 344 -24.07 1.55 31.12
C ARG A 344 -25.47 1.44 30.52
N ALA A 345 -26.19 0.34 30.83
CA ALA A 345 -27.48 0.02 30.22
C ALA A 345 -28.54 1.13 30.38
N LYS A 346 -28.56 1.85 31.50
CA LYS A 346 -29.45 3.00 31.72
C LYS A 346 -29.09 4.16 30.80
N GLU A 347 -27.85 4.58 30.82
CA GLU A 347 -27.28 5.68 30.01
C GLU A 347 -27.45 5.38 28.51
N ARG A 348 -27.22 4.12 28.11
CA ARG A 348 -27.44 3.66 26.73
C ARG A 348 -28.88 3.88 26.31
N ARG A 349 -29.90 3.47 27.14
CA ARG A 349 -31.30 3.64 26.80
C ARG A 349 -31.69 5.12 26.66
N GLU A 350 -31.20 5.96 27.58
CA GLU A 350 -31.45 7.41 27.54
C GLU A 350 -30.86 8.04 26.29
N THR A 351 -29.61 7.67 25.93
CA THR A 351 -28.95 8.14 24.72
C THR A 351 -29.67 7.69 23.45
N LEU A 352 -30.09 6.41 23.37
CA LEU A 352 -30.81 5.89 22.22
C LEU A 352 -32.19 6.61 22.02
N ALA A 353 -32.92 6.86 23.08
CA ALA A 353 -34.17 7.62 23.02
C ALA A 353 -33.91 9.06 22.54
N ALA A 354 -32.89 9.72 23.09
CA ALA A 354 -32.56 11.10 22.73
C ALA A 354 -32.07 11.22 21.28
N LEU A 355 -31.35 10.18 20.74
CA LEU A 355 -30.95 10.12 19.33
C LEU A 355 -32.19 9.99 18.40
N ALA A 356 -33.10 9.08 18.72
CA ALA A 356 -34.29 8.85 17.92
C ALA A 356 -35.20 10.09 17.90
N GLU A 357 -35.27 10.83 19.00
CA GLU A 357 -36.02 12.08 19.13
C GLU A 357 -35.32 13.30 18.52
N GLY A 358 -34.08 13.16 18.06
CA GLY A 358 -33.30 14.26 17.46
C GLY A 358 -32.75 15.29 18.47
N ARG A 359 -32.68 14.93 19.77
CA ARG A 359 -32.16 15.81 20.84
C ARG A 359 -30.65 15.81 21.00
N ILE A 360 -29.95 14.91 20.31
CA ILE A 360 -28.48 14.82 20.27
C ILE A 360 -28.03 15.23 18.88
N ASP A 361 -27.16 16.25 18.79
CA ASP A 361 -26.62 16.77 17.54
C ASP A 361 -25.41 15.97 17.08
N LEU A 362 -24.54 15.55 18.01
CA LEU A 362 -23.33 14.78 17.73
C LEU A 362 -23.25 13.55 18.64
N CYS A 363 -23.33 12.36 18.04
CA CYS A 363 -23.06 11.11 18.74
C CYS A 363 -21.68 10.58 18.39
N ILE A 364 -20.81 10.47 19.39
CA ILE A 364 -19.45 9.95 19.26
C ILE A 364 -19.44 8.52 19.79
N GLY A 365 -18.83 7.58 19.07
CA GLY A 365 -18.78 6.20 19.55
C GLY A 365 -17.86 5.30 18.73
N THR A 366 -17.97 4.01 18.99
CA THR A 366 -17.26 2.96 18.28
C THR A 366 -18.22 2.21 17.33
N HIS A 367 -17.89 0.96 16.98
CA HIS A 367 -18.82 0.06 16.29
C HIS A 367 -20.19 -0.10 16.98
N ALA A 368 -20.32 0.33 18.24
CA ALA A 368 -21.60 0.39 18.94
C ALA A 368 -22.64 1.28 18.21
N LEU A 369 -22.18 2.26 17.40
CA LEU A 369 -23.07 3.09 16.56
C LEU A 369 -23.72 2.32 15.40
N LEU A 370 -23.17 1.14 15.05
CA LEU A 370 -23.64 0.30 13.93
C LEU A 370 -24.77 -0.66 14.34
N THR A 371 -24.95 -0.90 15.65
CA THR A 371 -25.94 -1.87 16.14
C THR A 371 -27.36 -1.46 15.74
N GLU A 372 -28.23 -2.42 15.45
CA GLU A 372 -29.58 -2.19 14.89
C GLU A 372 -30.47 -1.32 15.79
N ASP A 373 -30.25 -1.38 17.10
CA ASP A 373 -31.00 -0.59 18.11
C ASP A 373 -30.68 0.92 18.10
N VAL A 374 -29.58 1.33 17.45
CA VAL A 374 -29.23 2.75 17.29
C VAL A 374 -30.00 3.33 16.11
N GLN A 375 -30.97 4.19 16.38
CA GLN A 375 -31.72 4.90 15.38
C GLN A 375 -31.53 6.41 15.55
N TYR A 376 -31.35 7.10 14.44
CA TYR A 376 -31.24 8.54 14.38
C TYR A 376 -32.54 9.15 13.86
N GLY A 377 -33.00 10.24 14.48
CA GLY A 377 -34.17 10.98 13.99
C GLY A 377 -33.89 11.65 12.63
N ARG A 378 -32.67 12.20 12.43
CA ARG A 378 -32.24 12.93 11.22
C ARG A 378 -30.74 12.83 10.99
N LEU A 379 -30.24 11.64 10.67
CA LEU A 379 -28.81 11.47 10.37
C LEU A 379 -28.45 12.13 9.03
N GLY A 380 -27.66 13.21 9.06
CA GLY A 380 -27.21 13.94 7.88
C GLY A 380 -25.74 13.86 7.61
N LEU A 381 -24.90 13.59 8.65
CA LEU A 381 -23.44 13.51 8.50
C LEU A 381 -22.87 12.31 9.24
N VAL A 382 -22.03 11.56 8.56
CA VAL A 382 -21.23 10.46 9.12
C VAL A 382 -19.76 10.81 9.03
N ILE A 383 -19.08 10.78 10.17
CA ILE A 383 -17.63 11.02 10.26
C ILE A 383 -16.95 9.72 10.72
N THR A 384 -15.92 9.27 10.01
CA THR A 384 -15.12 8.11 10.40
C THR A 384 -13.66 8.50 10.60
N ASP A 385 -13.12 8.22 11.78
CA ASP A 385 -11.71 8.49 12.08
C ASP A 385 -10.88 7.22 11.88
N GLU A 386 -9.63 7.37 11.37
CA GLU A 386 -8.68 6.27 11.11
C GLU A 386 -9.28 5.14 10.25
N GLN A 387 -9.75 5.49 9.07
CA GLN A 387 -10.50 4.60 8.15
C GLN A 387 -9.84 3.23 7.89
N HIS A 388 -8.52 3.15 7.83
CA HIS A 388 -7.79 1.91 7.53
C HIS A 388 -8.03 0.77 8.53
N ARG A 389 -8.66 1.07 9.68
CA ARG A 389 -9.03 0.10 10.72
C ARG A 389 -10.47 -0.40 10.61
N PHE A 390 -11.27 0.15 9.69
CA PHE A 390 -12.66 -0.26 9.46
C PHE A 390 -12.80 -1.00 8.13
N GLY A 391 -13.53 -2.12 8.13
CA GLY A 391 -13.92 -2.82 6.92
C GLY A 391 -14.92 -2.01 6.07
N VAL A 392 -14.97 -2.26 4.75
CA VAL A 392 -15.93 -1.62 3.81
C VAL A 392 -17.37 -1.82 4.27
N ALA A 393 -17.73 -3.01 4.77
CA ALA A 393 -19.07 -3.33 5.28
C ALA A 393 -19.50 -2.48 6.49
N GLN A 394 -18.56 -2.11 7.36
CA GLN A 394 -18.88 -1.29 8.54
C GLN A 394 -19.21 0.17 8.18
N ARG A 395 -18.56 0.72 7.16
CA ARG A 395 -18.84 2.06 6.63
C ARG A 395 -20.21 2.12 5.96
N SER A 396 -20.48 1.15 5.09
CA SER A 396 -21.80 1.03 4.44
C SER A 396 -22.93 0.90 5.47
N GLY A 397 -22.72 0.12 6.54
CA GLY A 397 -23.70 -0.07 7.61
C GLY A 397 -24.11 1.23 8.32
N LEU A 398 -23.18 2.17 8.55
CA LEU A 398 -23.52 3.46 9.17
C LEU A 398 -24.20 4.42 8.18
N ALA A 399 -23.76 4.43 6.93
CA ALA A 399 -24.39 5.23 5.87
C ALA A 399 -25.84 4.78 5.57
N HIS A 400 -26.15 3.49 5.73
CA HIS A 400 -27.52 2.97 5.55
C HIS A 400 -28.51 3.36 6.66
N LYS A 401 -28.03 3.93 7.79
CA LYS A 401 -28.91 4.43 8.87
C LYS A 401 -29.55 5.78 8.58
N GLY A 402 -29.17 6.44 7.49
CA GLY A 402 -29.77 7.70 7.00
C GLY A 402 -30.14 7.61 5.53
N ALA A 403 -30.91 8.57 5.04
CA ALA A 403 -31.21 8.72 3.62
C ALA A 403 -30.03 9.37 2.91
N SER A 404 -29.00 8.58 2.53
CA SER A 404 -27.79 9.04 1.84
C SER A 404 -27.04 10.17 2.57
N PRO A 405 -26.59 9.97 3.82
CA PRO A 405 -25.93 11.03 4.60
C PRO A 405 -24.61 11.47 3.94
N HIS A 406 -24.20 12.70 4.22
CA HIS A 406 -22.85 13.17 3.94
C HIS A 406 -21.84 12.28 4.67
N THR A 407 -20.70 12.00 4.04
CA THR A 407 -19.65 11.18 4.62
C THR A 407 -18.33 11.94 4.62
N LEU A 408 -17.73 12.09 5.80
CA LEU A 408 -16.38 12.63 6.00
C LEU A 408 -15.47 11.56 6.59
N VAL A 409 -14.40 11.26 5.91
CA VAL A 409 -13.41 10.29 6.34
C VAL A 409 -12.15 11.02 6.78
N LEU A 410 -11.66 10.75 7.98
CA LEU A 410 -10.40 11.29 8.48
C LEU A 410 -9.30 10.24 8.38
N SER A 411 -8.13 10.62 7.87
CA SER A 411 -6.97 9.73 7.82
C SER A 411 -5.72 10.44 8.34
N ALA A 412 -5.03 9.78 9.29
CA ALA A 412 -3.74 10.22 9.79
C ALA A 412 -2.56 9.60 9.05
N THR A 413 -2.82 8.66 8.11
CA THR A 413 -1.80 8.18 7.19
C THR A 413 -1.76 9.10 5.99
N PRO A 414 -0.70 9.88 5.81
CA PRO A 414 -0.49 10.60 4.56
C PRO A 414 -0.35 9.57 3.44
N ILE A 415 -1.18 9.68 2.43
CA ILE A 415 -1.11 8.88 1.20
C ILE A 415 -0.89 9.88 0.07
N PRO A 416 0.01 9.64 -0.88
CA PRO A 416 0.14 10.52 -2.04
C PRO A 416 -1.22 10.82 -2.66
N ARG A 417 -1.50 12.09 -2.97
CA ARG A 417 -2.83 12.55 -3.40
C ARG A 417 -3.40 11.74 -4.56
N THR A 418 -2.55 11.45 -5.53
CA THR A 418 -2.89 10.65 -6.72
C THR A 418 -3.26 9.22 -6.35
N LEU A 419 -2.54 8.63 -5.39
CA LEU A 419 -2.83 7.29 -4.89
C LEU A 419 -4.11 7.27 -4.04
N ALA A 420 -4.38 8.30 -3.25
CA ALA A 420 -5.62 8.45 -2.49
C ALA A 420 -6.84 8.47 -3.42
N LEU A 421 -6.76 9.15 -4.57
CA LEU A 421 -7.81 9.18 -5.59
C LEU A 421 -8.08 7.81 -6.22
N ILE A 422 -7.09 6.92 -6.27
CA ILE A 422 -7.28 5.55 -6.76
C ILE A 422 -7.85 4.66 -5.66
N ILE A 423 -7.24 4.67 -4.46
CA ILE A 423 -7.63 3.80 -3.35
C ILE A 423 -9.06 4.08 -2.90
N TYR A 424 -9.40 5.35 -2.84
CA TYR A 424 -10.69 5.80 -2.35
C TYR A 424 -11.64 6.25 -3.46
N GLY A 425 -11.27 6.07 -4.68
CA GLY A 425 -11.94 6.18 -5.99
C GLY A 425 -13.13 7.12 -6.14
N ASP A 426 -13.95 7.20 -5.13
CA ASP A 426 -15.20 7.97 -5.06
C ASP A 426 -15.18 9.10 -4.03
N LEU A 427 -14.04 9.29 -3.32
CA LEU A 427 -13.89 10.37 -2.34
C LEU A 427 -13.25 11.62 -2.98
N GLU A 428 -13.79 12.78 -2.69
CA GLU A 428 -13.07 14.04 -2.84
C GLU A 428 -11.99 14.16 -1.76
N VAL A 429 -10.84 14.75 -2.07
CA VAL A 429 -9.69 14.78 -1.15
C VAL A 429 -9.39 16.21 -0.71
N SER A 430 -9.44 16.45 0.61
CA SER A 430 -8.90 17.62 1.27
C SER A 430 -7.60 17.27 1.98
N VAL A 431 -6.55 18.04 1.73
CA VAL A 431 -5.23 17.82 2.33
C VAL A 431 -4.95 18.92 3.36
N ILE A 432 -4.60 18.50 4.60
CA ILE A 432 -4.09 19.39 5.64
C ILE A 432 -2.57 19.23 5.64
N ASP A 433 -1.90 20.11 4.94
CA ASP A 433 -0.45 20.16 4.73
C ASP A 433 0.26 21.15 5.68
N GLU A 434 -0.48 21.74 6.63
CA GLU A 434 0.02 22.65 7.63
C GLU A 434 -0.13 22.05 9.03
N LEU A 435 0.85 22.26 9.89
CA LEU A 435 0.76 21.91 11.32
C LEU A 435 0.25 23.10 12.13
N PRO A 436 -0.55 22.84 13.19
CA PRO A 436 -1.01 23.91 14.10
C PRO A 436 0.15 24.67 14.74
N PRO A 437 -0.01 25.98 14.99
CA PRO A 437 0.99 26.79 15.67
C PRO A 437 1.38 26.19 17.03
N GLY A 438 2.69 26.24 17.36
CA GLY A 438 3.21 25.75 18.65
C GLY A 438 3.57 24.27 18.68
N ARG A 439 3.31 23.50 17.62
CA ARG A 439 3.78 22.12 17.54
C ARG A 439 5.29 22.08 17.26
N GLN A 440 6.01 21.34 18.12
CA GLN A 440 7.46 21.16 17.99
C GLN A 440 7.78 20.05 16.97
N GLN A 441 8.83 20.27 16.17
CA GLN A 441 9.39 19.20 15.35
C GLN A 441 10.08 18.16 16.24
N VAL A 442 9.95 16.89 15.88
CA VAL A 442 10.56 15.79 16.60
C VAL A 442 11.91 15.46 15.97
N ASP A 443 12.99 15.65 16.73
CA ASP A 443 14.33 15.27 16.29
C ASP A 443 14.45 13.74 16.25
N THR A 444 14.74 13.17 15.08
CA THR A 444 14.79 11.73 14.88
C THR A 444 16.24 11.26 14.68
N PHE A 445 16.64 10.21 15.39
CA PHE A 445 17.98 9.62 15.30
C PHE A 445 17.88 8.12 15.03
N ALA A 446 18.67 7.60 14.11
CA ALA A 446 18.85 6.18 13.89
C ALA A 446 20.22 5.76 14.43
N VAL A 447 20.24 4.87 15.42
CA VAL A 447 21.46 4.49 16.14
C VAL A 447 21.54 2.97 16.33
N GLY A 448 22.77 2.45 16.42
CA GLY A 448 23.02 1.04 16.75
C GLY A 448 23.17 0.80 18.25
N GLU A 449 23.23 -0.47 18.65
CA GLU A 449 23.30 -0.93 20.03
C GLU A 449 24.49 -0.36 20.80
N LYS A 450 25.58 -0.03 20.12
CA LYS A 450 26.75 0.65 20.73
C LYS A 450 26.42 1.97 21.45
N TYR A 451 25.29 2.61 21.13
CA TYR A 451 24.84 3.83 21.78
C TYR A 451 23.87 3.57 22.95
N ARG A 452 23.58 2.32 23.31
CA ARG A 452 22.62 1.94 24.36
C ARG A 452 22.85 2.65 25.69
N GLN A 453 24.09 2.65 26.18
CA GLN A 453 24.41 3.30 27.45
C GLN A 453 24.13 4.81 27.43
N ARG A 454 24.45 5.46 26.30
CA ARG A 454 24.17 6.89 26.12
C ARG A 454 22.66 7.16 26.07
N LEU A 455 21.90 6.30 25.42
CA LEU A 455 20.45 6.37 25.37
C LEU A 455 19.84 6.17 26.77
N ASN A 456 20.31 5.20 27.54
CA ASN A 456 19.85 4.99 28.90
C ASN A 456 20.11 6.20 29.81
N GLY A 457 21.27 6.85 29.66
CA GLY A 457 21.57 8.12 30.33
C GLY A 457 20.66 9.26 29.90
N PHE A 458 20.26 9.29 28.62
CA PHE A 458 19.33 10.28 28.09
C PHE A 458 17.91 10.07 28.62
N ILE A 459 17.44 8.81 28.70
CA ILE A 459 16.15 8.45 29.31
C ILE A 459 16.09 8.96 30.77
N ARG A 460 17.12 8.66 31.59
CA ARG A 460 17.18 9.15 32.98
C ARG A 460 17.07 10.66 33.08
N ARG A 461 17.75 11.38 32.19
CA ARG A 461 17.71 12.84 32.18
C ARG A 461 16.31 13.35 31.84
N GLN A 462 15.65 12.77 30.83
CA GLN A 462 14.30 13.17 30.46
C GLN A 462 13.30 12.92 31.60
N VAL A 463 13.41 11.80 32.29
CA VAL A 463 12.54 11.52 33.45
C VAL A 463 12.88 12.45 34.64
N ALA A 464 14.16 12.75 34.89
CA ALA A 464 14.57 13.71 35.94
C ALA A 464 14.08 15.13 35.68
N GLU A 465 13.90 15.51 34.39
CA GLU A 465 13.29 16.77 33.97
C GLU A 465 11.74 16.73 34.07
N GLY A 466 11.16 15.64 34.55
CA GLY A 466 9.72 15.46 34.74
C GLY A 466 8.98 14.95 33.51
N HIS A 467 9.68 14.51 32.46
CA HIS A 467 9.09 14.00 31.22
C HIS A 467 8.92 12.48 31.23
N GLN A 468 8.09 11.99 30.32
CA GLN A 468 7.78 10.57 30.16
C GLN A 468 8.34 10.00 28.86
N VAL A 469 8.52 8.67 28.81
CA VAL A 469 9.18 7.97 27.73
C VAL A 469 8.33 6.82 27.23
N PHE A 470 8.15 6.71 25.89
CA PHE A 470 7.66 5.53 25.24
C PHE A 470 8.82 4.63 24.78
N VAL A 471 8.72 3.32 25.04
CA VAL A 471 9.62 2.31 24.51
C VAL A 471 8.81 1.29 23.74
N ILE A 472 9.00 1.21 22.43
CA ILE A 472 8.24 0.35 21.54
C ILE A 472 9.08 -0.86 21.15
N CYS A 473 8.53 -2.05 21.37
CA CYS A 473 9.14 -3.31 20.98
C CYS A 473 8.39 -3.93 19.79
N PRO A 474 9.08 -4.49 18.77
CA PRO A 474 8.41 -5.21 17.70
C PRO A 474 7.79 -6.51 18.20
N LEU A 475 6.77 -6.99 17.47
CA LEU A 475 6.25 -8.34 17.61
C LEU A 475 7.36 -9.34 17.23
N VAL A 476 7.63 -10.32 18.06
CA VAL A 476 8.66 -11.33 17.79
C VAL A 476 8.01 -12.54 17.14
N GLU A 477 8.28 -12.75 15.85
CA GLU A 477 8.08 -14.02 15.15
C GLU A 477 9.45 -14.72 15.05
N GLU A 478 9.70 -15.75 15.84
CA GLU A 478 10.81 -16.67 15.64
C GLU A 478 10.26 -18.02 15.17
N ASN A 479 10.71 -18.46 13.98
CA ASN A 479 10.49 -19.80 13.41
C ASN A 479 9.02 -20.25 13.21
N GLY A 480 8.10 -19.34 12.84
CA GLY A 480 6.72 -19.73 12.51
C GLY A 480 5.84 -20.12 13.72
N GLU A 481 6.37 -20.11 14.92
CA GLU A 481 5.61 -20.15 16.17
C GLU A 481 5.59 -18.73 16.76
N THR A 482 4.41 -18.14 16.85
CA THR A 482 4.19 -16.89 17.59
C THR A 482 4.58 -17.14 19.05
N GLN A 483 5.83 -16.80 19.41
CA GLN A 483 6.18 -16.69 20.81
C GLN A 483 5.19 -15.72 21.47
N ASP A 484 4.75 -16.09 22.67
CA ASP A 484 3.73 -15.34 23.38
C ASP A 484 4.20 -13.87 23.55
N GLU A 485 3.71 -12.98 22.65
CA GLU A 485 3.97 -11.54 22.59
C GLU A 485 4.01 -10.90 23.99
N ARG A 486 3.10 -11.38 24.86
CA ARG A 486 3.00 -11.00 26.25
C ARG A 486 4.29 -11.31 27.03
N LYS A 487 4.89 -12.49 26.80
CA LYS A 487 6.08 -12.90 27.54
C LYS A 487 7.29 -12.04 27.16
N ALA A 488 7.47 -11.77 25.86
CA ALA A 488 8.61 -10.99 25.36
C ALA A 488 8.59 -9.54 25.87
N VAL A 489 7.47 -8.83 25.72
CA VAL A 489 7.35 -7.42 26.16
C VAL A 489 7.38 -7.31 27.68
N THR A 490 6.72 -8.23 28.39
CA THR A 490 6.73 -8.26 29.88
C THR A 490 8.13 -8.59 30.41
N ALA A 491 8.86 -9.52 29.78
CA ALA A 491 10.23 -9.85 30.16
C ALA A 491 11.17 -8.67 29.94
N TYR A 492 11.04 -7.98 28.80
CA TYR A 492 11.82 -6.79 28.51
C TYR A 492 11.54 -5.65 29.48
N ALA A 493 10.27 -5.35 29.77
CA ALA A 493 9.91 -4.34 30.76
C ALA A 493 10.43 -4.70 32.16
N ARG A 494 10.38 -5.97 32.55
CA ARG A 494 10.97 -6.44 33.80
C ARG A 494 12.48 -6.27 33.83
N HIS A 495 13.17 -6.57 32.73
CA HIS A 495 14.60 -6.31 32.59
C HIS A 495 14.91 -4.81 32.76
N LEU A 496 14.16 -3.93 32.07
CA LEU A 496 14.32 -2.49 32.24
C LEU A 496 14.11 -2.03 33.69
N GLN A 497 13.03 -2.52 34.34
CA GLN A 497 12.71 -2.16 35.72
C GLN A 497 13.75 -2.67 36.73
N GLN A 498 14.28 -3.88 36.56
CA GLN A 498 15.13 -4.52 37.58
C GLN A 498 16.63 -4.28 37.35
N GLN A 499 17.07 -4.14 36.11
CA GLN A 499 18.49 -4.12 35.78
C GLN A 499 18.95 -2.79 35.19
N VAL A 500 18.08 -2.09 34.45
CA VAL A 500 18.48 -0.86 33.74
C VAL A 500 18.04 0.39 34.47
N PHE A 501 16.77 0.43 34.93
CA PHE A 501 16.15 1.59 35.57
C PHE A 501 15.42 1.20 36.86
N PRO A 502 16.11 0.67 37.88
CA PRO A 502 15.48 0.25 39.13
C PRO A 502 14.81 1.41 39.88
N GLU A 503 15.25 2.65 39.60
CA GLU A 503 14.75 3.87 40.19
C GLU A 503 13.50 4.46 39.51
N LEU A 504 13.16 4.00 38.30
CA LEU A 504 12.05 4.53 37.49
C LEU A 504 10.85 3.57 37.52
N ARG A 505 9.65 4.13 37.31
CA ARG A 505 8.40 3.36 37.27
C ARG A 505 8.10 2.92 35.85
N VAL A 506 8.18 1.63 35.57
CA VAL A 506 7.98 1.07 34.23
C VAL A 506 6.60 0.39 34.15
N ALA A 507 5.75 0.89 33.24
CA ALA A 507 4.46 0.28 32.90
C ALA A 507 4.55 -0.55 31.62
N VAL A 508 3.64 -1.51 31.46
CA VAL A 508 3.58 -2.40 30.29
C VAL A 508 2.22 -2.33 29.63
N LEU A 509 2.22 -2.27 28.29
CA LEU A 509 1.00 -2.29 27.48
C LEU A 509 1.19 -3.24 26.29
N HIS A 510 0.28 -4.20 26.07
CA HIS A 510 0.35 -5.12 24.93
C HIS A 510 -1.04 -5.49 24.38
N GLY A 511 -1.08 -6.00 23.14
CA GLY A 511 -2.31 -6.27 22.38
C GLY A 511 -3.31 -7.17 23.08
N ARG A 512 -2.85 -8.18 23.83
CA ARG A 512 -3.69 -9.20 24.49
C ARG A 512 -4.31 -8.74 25.82
N MET A 513 -4.01 -7.55 26.32
CA MET A 513 -4.70 -7.02 27.51
C MET A 513 -6.16 -6.72 27.19
N LYS A 514 -7.05 -6.90 28.18
CA LYS A 514 -8.45 -6.51 28.06
C LYS A 514 -8.57 -4.99 27.91
N SER A 515 -9.61 -4.51 27.23
CA SER A 515 -9.81 -3.07 26.95
C SER A 515 -9.70 -2.22 28.23
N GLY A 516 -10.41 -2.59 29.28
CA GLY A 516 -10.37 -1.86 30.56
C GLY A 516 -9.01 -1.90 31.29
N GLU A 517 -8.17 -2.90 31.07
CA GLU A 517 -6.80 -2.94 31.60
C GLU A 517 -5.90 -1.97 30.81
N LYS A 518 -6.03 -1.95 29.48
CA LYS A 518 -5.31 -1.00 28.61
C LYS A 518 -5.64 0.44 29.00
N GLU A 519 -6.93 0.73 29.21
CA GLU A 519 -7.40 2.05 29.63
C GLU A 519 -6.79 2.47 30.97
N LYS A 520 -6.76 1.58 31.96
CA LYS A 520 -6.17 1.87 33.27
C LYS A 520 -4.67 2.19 33.16
N VAL A 521 -3.92 1.37 32.41
CA VAL A 521 -2.47 1.60 32.21
C VAL A 521 -2.22 2.92 31.49
N MET A 522 -3.00 3.21 30.45
CA MET A 522 -2.85 4.48 29.71
C MET A 522 -3.26 5.70 30.53
N ALA A 523 -4.33 5.61 31.32
CA ALA A 523 -4.75 6.68 32.22
C ALA A 523 -3.69 6.94 33.31
N ALA A 524 -3.13 5.90 33.92
CA ALA A 524 -2.05 6.01 34.88
C ALA A 524 -0.78 6.64 34.27
N PHE A 525 -0.45 6.24 33.03
CA PHE A 525 0.68 6.85 32.32
C PHE A 525 0.40 8.32 31.99
N ALA A 526 -0.78 8.66 31.49
CA ALA A 526 -1.15 10.06 31.21
C ALA A 526 -1.17 10.94 32.47
N ALA A 527 -1.55 10.35 33.63
CA ALA A 527 -1.51 11.02 34.94
C ALA A 527 -0.09 11.17 35.53
N GLY A 528 0.96 10.63 34.87
CA GLY A 528 2.34 10.69 35.36
C GLY A 528 2.65 9.68 36.48
N GLU A 529 1.81 8.65 36.68
CA GLU A 529 2.05 7.59 37.67
C GLU A 529 3.14 6.62 37.23
N SER A 530 3.49 6.62 35.95
CA SER A 530 4.58 5.85 35.35
C SER A 530 5.49 6.74 34.51
N ASP A 531 6.80 6.48 34.55
CA ASP A 531 7.83 7.27 33.89
C ASP A 531 8.12 6.74 32.48
N ILE A 532 8.10 5.40 32.35
CA ILE A 532 8.37 4.68 31.09
C ILE A 532 7.18 3.78 30.78
N LEU A 533 6.67 3.85 29.56
CA LEU A 533 5.68 2.90 29.03
C LEU A 533 6.33 2.00 27.98
N VAL A 534 6.49 0.72 28.29
CA VAL A 534 6.95 -0.31 27.35
C VAL A 534 5.74 -0.92 26.65
N SER A 535 5.71 -0.84 25.32
CA SER A 535 4.56 -1.33 24.56
C SER A 535 4.96 -2.03 23.26
N THR A 536 4.01 -2.82 22.72
CA THR A 536 4.02 -3.21 21.32
C THR A 536 3.37 -2.10 20.46
N THR A 537 3.08 -2.38 19.18
CA THR A 537 2.41 -1.48 18.24
C THR A 537 1.04 -0.95 18.71
N VAL A 538 0.52 -1.44 19.84
CA VAL A 538 -0.78 -1.00 20.42
C VAL A 538 -0.83 0.52 20.72
N VAL A 539 0.33 1.17 20.93
CA VAL A 539 0.43 2.63 21.10
C VAL A 539 0.11 3.41 19.80
N GLU A 540 0.01 2.74 18.66
CA GLU A 540 -0.53 3.36 17.44
C GLU A 540 -1.95 3.89 17.64
N VAL A 541 -2.66 3.42 18.67
CA VAL A 541 -4.03 3.80 19.00
C VAL A 541 -4.06 5.07 19.85
N GLY A 542 -4.05 6.19 19.23
CA GLY A 542 -4.68 7.48 19.50
C GLY A 542 -4.57 8.17 20.85
N VAL A 543 -3.91 7.63 21.87
CA VAL A 543 -3.85 8.30 23.17
C VAL A 543 -2.84 9.44 23.16
N ASP A 544 -3.28 10.62 23.58
CA ASP A 544 -2.48 11.82 23.68
C ASP A 544 -1.84 11.93 25.07
N VAL A 545 -0.50 11.94 25.12
CA VAL A 545 0.25 12.17 26.35
C VAL A 545 1.24 13.33 26.13
N PRO A 546 0.80 14.59 26.39
CA PRO A 546 1.60 15.78 26.07
C PRO A 546 2.95 15.82 26.77
N ASN A 547 3.09 15.16 27.94
CA ASN A 547 4.31 15.11 28.72
C ASN A 547 5.32 14.07 28.24
N ALA A 548 4.95 13.18 27.29
CA ALA A 548 5.87 12.23 26.71
C ALA A 548 6.73 12.89 25.61
N THR A 549 8.01 13.07 25.89
CA THR A 549 8.96 13.78 25.03
C THR A 549 9.92 12.86 24.28
N LEU A 550 10.05 11.60 24.69
CA LEU A 550 10.97 10.66 24.07
C LEU A 550 10.24 9.39 23.61
N MET A 551 10.42 9.07 22.34
CA MET A 551 10.02 7.80 21.74
C MET A 551 11.27 6.98 21.43
N VAL A 552 11.37 5.77 21.94
CA VAL A 552 12.42 4.79 21.64
C VAL A 552 11.77 3.61 20.91
N VAL A 553 12.29 3.27 19.76
CA VAL A 553 11.80 2.13 18.95
C VAL A 553 12.91 1.09 18.86
N GLU A 554 12.68 -0.07 19.49
CA GLU A 554 13.58 -1.21 19.46
C GLU A 554 13.47 -1.98 18.16
N ASN A 555 14.61 -2.44 17.60
CA ASN A 555 14.66 -3.20 16.35
C ASN A 555 13.85 -2.49 15.24
N ALA A 556 14.13 -1.22 15.01
CA ALA A 556 13.36 -0.36 14.13
C ALA A 556 13.28 -0.86 12.68
N GLU A 557 14.19 -1.77 12.27
CA GLU A 557 14.16 -2.46 10.98
C GLU A 557 12.91 -3.33 10.76
N ARG A 558 12.23 -3.73 11.83
CA ARG A 558 11.01 -4.54 11.75
C ARG A 558 9.74 -3.74 11.49
N PHE A 559 9.82 -2.41 11.56
CA PHE A 559 8.69 -1.51 11.34
C PHE A 559 8.70 -0.91 9.93
N GLY A 560 7.52 -0.70 9.37
CA GLY A 560 7.34 0.07 8.16
C GLY A 560 7.51 1.56 8.39
N LEU A 561 7.83 2.33 7.31
CA LEU A 561 7.99 3.78 7.41
C LEU A 561 6.74 4.47 7.93
N SER A 562 5.56 4.09 7.42
CA SER A 562 4.29 4.64 7.89
C SER A 562 4.04 4.36 9.36
N GLN A 563 4.41 3.18 9.88
CA GLN A 563 4.31 2.85 11.30
C GLN A 563 5.27 3.68 12.15
N LEU A 564 6.54 3.77 11.73
CA LEU A 564 7.54 4.60 12.42
C LEU A 564 7.09 6.07 12.48
N HIS A 565 6.50 6.58 11.40
CA HIS A 565 5.96 7.92 11.36
C HIS A 565 4.78 8.12 12.33
N GLN A 566 3.84 7.18 12.39
CA GLN A 566 2.74 7.21 13.36
C GLN A 566 3.24 7.16 14.81
N LEU A 567 4.23 6.30 15.10
CA LEU A 567 4.85 6.22 16.42
C LEU A 567 5.56 7.53 16.78
N ARG A 568 6.36 8.10 15.88
CA ARG A 568 6.99 9.41 16.07
C ARG A 568 5.98 10.50 16.38
N GLY A 569 4.83 10.49 15.72
CA GLY A 569 3.74 11.44 15.94
C GLY A 569 3.06 11.36 17.32
N ARG A 570 3.39 10.36 18.15
CA ARG A 570 2.90 10.23 19.54
C ARG A 570 3.66 11.12 20.52
N VAL A 571 4.83 11.61 20.17
CA VAL A 571 5.57 12.62 20.92
C VAL A 571 5.53 13.97 20.19
N GLY A 572 5.98 15.05 20.83
CA GLY A 572 5.93 16.40 20.25
C GLY A 572 4.54 17.06 20.31
N ARG A 573 3.68 16.61 21.22
CA ARG A 573 2.33 17.17 21.42
C ARG A 573 2.27 18.23 22.51
N GLY A 574 3.32 18.34 23.32
CA GLY A 574 3.51 19.39 24.32
C GLY A 574 4.35 20.55 23.79
N ARG A 575 4.70 21.48 24.71
CA ARG A 575 5.60 22.62 24.44
C ARG A 575 7.08 22.25 24.52
N ALA A 576 7.39 21.10 25.14
CA ALA A 576 8.75 20.64 25.32
C ALA A 576 9.31 20.04 24.03
N LYS A 577 10.61 20.21 23.82
CA LYS A 577 11.32 19.58 22.72
C LYS A 577 11.21 18.06 22.84
N SER A 578 11.05 17.38 21.71
CA SER A 578 10.80 15.95 21.70
C SER A 578 11.73 15.22 20.74
N TRP A 579 11.96 13.94 21.01
CA TRP A 579 12.92 13.11 20.30
C TRP A 579 12.34 11.73 19.95
N CYS A 580 12.79 11.19 18.84
CA CYS A 580 12.51 9.81 18.42
C CYS A 580 13.84 9.10 18.14
N VAL A 581 14.12 8.02 18.85
CA VAL A 581 15.34 7.22 18.70
C VAL A 581 14.99 5.86 18.14
N LEU A 582 15.49 5.57 16.94
CA LEU A 582 15.30 4.31 16.21
C LEU A 582 16.56 3.46 16.41
N LEU A 583 16.43 2.33 17.12
CA LEU A 583 17.52 1.39 17.37
C LEU A 583 17.51 0.30 16.31
N SER A 584 18.65 0.13 15.64
CA SER A 584 18.83 -0.94 14.64
C SER A 584 20.31 -1.23 14.42
N ASP A 585 20.67 -2.52 14.44
CA ASP A 585 22.01 -3.01 14.04
C ASP A 585 22.00 -3.64 12.64
N SER A 586 20.92 -3.48 11.88
CA SER A 586 20.82 -4.03 10.54
C SER A 586 21.89 -3.47 9.60
N ARG A 587 22.62 -4.36 8.91
CA ARG A 587 23.58 -4.02 7.88
C ARG A 587 22.98 -3.90 6.48
N ASN A 588 21.70 -4.24 6.32
CA ASN A 588 20.99 -4.17 5.05
C ASN A 588 20.87 -2.72 4.58
N GLU A 589 21.30 -2.43 3.35
CA GLU A 589 21.28 -1.09 2.77
C GLU A 589 19.87 -0.55 2.58
N GLU A 590 18.90 -1.38 2.28
CA GLU A 590 17.49 -1.00 2.19
C GLU A 590 16.95 -0.51 3.55
N THR A 591 17.26 -1.23 4.63
CA THR A 591 16.93 -0.81 5.99
C THR A 591 17.59 0.52 6.35
N LYS A 592 18.87 0.69 6.04
CA LYS A 592 19.58 1.95 6.30
C LYS A 592 18.95 3.11 5.53
N ARG A 593 18.59 2.89 4.25
CA ARG A 593 17.91 3.89 3.44
C ARG A 593 16.56 4.27 4.07
N ARG A 594 15.76 3.28 4.48
CA ARG A 594 14.46 3.49 5.13
C ARG A 594 14.58 4.30 6.42
N LEU A 595 15.52 3.95 7.31
CA LEU A 595 15.72 4.68 8.56
C LEU A 595 16.28 6.09 8.33
N ARG A 596 17.09 6.28 7.27
CA ARG A 596 17.59 7.61 6.86
C ARG A 596 16.45 8.56 6.50
N VAL A 597 15.46 8.10 5.73
CA VAL A 597 14.26 8.89 5.39
C VAL A 597 13.61 9.46 6.65
N MET A 598 13.48 8.64 7.70
CA MET A 598 12.90 9.07 8.99
C MET A 598 13.72 10.15 9.70
N THR A 599 15.03 10.18 9.47
CA THR A 599 15.92 11.19 10.08
C THR A 599 16.01 12.48 9.28
N GLU A 600 15.76 12.44 7.98
CA GLU A 600 15.88 13.59 7.07
C GLU A 600 14.61 14.44 6.98
N THR A 601 13.44 13.86 7.23
CA THR A 601 12.18 14.61 7.11
C THR A 601 11.17 14.29 8.21
N ASN A 602 10.41 15.32 8.60
CA ASN A 602 9.23 15.19 9.45
C ASN A 602 7.91 15.19 8.64
N ASP A 603 7.99 15.44 7.34
CA ASP A 603 6.84 15.51 6.44
C ASP A 603 6.31 14.09 6.16
N GLY A 604 5.10 13.81 6.64
CA GLY A 604 4.46 12.50 6.48
C GLY A 604 4.15 12.14 5.03
N PHE A 605 3.87 13.13 4.15
CA PHE A 605 3.61 12.88 2.73
C PHE A 605 4.88 12.41 2.02
N LYS A 606 6.03 13.05 2.28
CA LYS A 606 7.32 12.61 1.75
C LYS A 606 7.71 11.21 2.24
N ILE A 607 7.44 10.92 3.52
CA ILE A 607 7.68 9.59 4.08
C ILE A 607 6.81 8.54 3.39
N ALA A 608 5.55 8.86 3.12
CA ALA A 608 4.64 7.95 2.43
C ALA A 608 5.04 7.72 0.96
N GLU A 609 5.52 8.74 0.26
CA GLU A 609 6.07 8.60 -1.09
C GLU A 609 7.30 7.68 -1.12
N GLU A 610 8.22 7.85 -0.16
CA GLU A 610 9.40 6.97 -0.05
C GLU A 610 9.03 5.55 0.43
N ASP A 611 8.02 5.37 1.30
CA ASP A 611 7.51 4.04 1.69
C ASP A 611 6.95 3.29 0.47
N LEU A 612 6.17 3.98 -0.36
CA LEU A 612 5.65 3.44 -1.62
C LEU A 612 6.79 3.05 -2.58
N ARG A 613 7.80 3.92 -2.71
CA ARG A 613 8.97 3.69 -3.58
C ARG A 613 9.84 2.51 -3.14
N LEU A 614 9.96 2.28 -1.82
CA LEU A 614 10.79 1.22 -1.25
C LEU A 614 10.10 -0.15 -1.23
N ARG A 615 8.79 -0.19 -0.96
CA ARG A 615 8.03 -1.45 -0.85
C ARG A 615 7.42 -1.91 -2.16
N GLY A 616 7.20 -0.98 -3.10
CA GLY A 616 6.33 -1.24 -4.24
C GLY A 616 4.84 -1.29 -3.88
N PRO A 617 3.95 -1.21 -4.89
CA PRO A 617 2.49 -1.12 -4.66
C PRO A 617 1.87 -2.41 -4.15
N GLY A 618 2.47 -3.58 -4.41
CA GLY A 618 1.92 -4.88 -4.04
C GLY A 618 1.71 -5.06 -2.54
N ASP A 619 2.68 -4.64 -1.73
CA ASP A 619 2.61 -4.72 -0.27
C ASP A 619 1.76 -3.60 0.35
N PHE A 620 1.65 -2.45 -0.34
CA PHE A 620 0.87 -1.32 0.14
C PHE A 620 -0.64 -1.58 0.04
N PHE A 621 -1.08 -2.30 -0.99
CA PHE A 621 -2.50 -2.60 -1.21
C PHE A 621 -3.00 -3.80 -0.40
N GLY A 622 -2.14 -4.60 0.21
CA GLY A 622 -2.48 -5.79 1.01
C GLY A 622 -3.58 -6.62 0.35
N SER A 623 -3.39 -7.87 0.09
CA SER A 623 -4.17 -8.74 -0.79
C SER A 623 -5.69 -8.83 -0.55
N ARG A 624 -6.30 -8.04 0.35
CA ARG A 624 -7.72 -8.20 0.73
C ARG A 624 -8.51 -6.95 1.16
N GLN A 625 -7.95 -5.73 1.18
CA GLN A 625 -8.64 -4.64 1.90
C GLN A 625 -9.37 -3.58 1.05
N HIS A 626 -9.19 -3.46 -0.26
CA HIS A 626 -9.62 -2.21 -0.92
C HIS A 626 -10.52 -2.33 -2.15
N GLY A 627 -11.01 -3.50 -2.54
CA GLY A 627 -11.99 -3.61 -3.65
C GLY A 627 -11.50 -3.02 -4.99
N LEU A 628 -10.21 -2.67 -5.13
CA LEU A 628 -9.62 -2.23 -6.37
C LEU A 628 -9.26 -3.44 -7.24
N PRO A 629 -9.40 -3.36 -8.57
CA PRO A 629 -8.87 -4.38 -9.44
C PRO A 629 -7.35 -4.46 -9.27
N VAL A 630 -6.83 -5.67 -9.26
CA VAL A 630 -5.38 -5.93 -9.21
C VAL A 630 -4.76 -5.35 -10.49
N LEU A 631 -3.82 -4.40 -10.35
CA LEU A 631 -3.07 -3.88 -11.47
C LEU A 631 -2.14 -4.96 -12.00
N LYS A 632 -2.17 -5.19 -13.31
CA LYS A 632 -1.42 -6.26 -13.98
C LYS A 632 -0.06 -5.83 -14.49
N VAL A 633 0.05 -4.55 -14.91
CA VAL A 633 1.24 -3.98 -15.56
C VAL A 633 1.70 -2.71 -14.87
N ALA A 634 0.76 -1.87 -14.45
CA ALA A 634 1.06 -0.58 -13.83
C ALA A 634 1.67 -0.78 -12.44
N ASP A 635 2.75 -0.07 -12.20
CA ASP A 635 3.42 0.01 -10.90
C ASP A 635 3.35 1.46 -10.39
N LEU A 636 2.47 1.69 -9.42
CA LEU A 636 2.21 3.02 -8.88
C LEU A 636 3.42 3.63 -8.16
N SER A 637 4.49 2.87 -7.91
CA SER A 637 5.75 3.41 -7.36
C SER A 637 6.57 4.18 -8.41
N CYS A 638 6.43 3.84 -9.68
CA CYS A 638 7.19 4.44 -10.78
C CYS A 638 6.34 5.04 -11.91
N ASP A 639 5.05 4.66 -12.02
CA ASP A 639 4.18 5.06 -13.12
C ASP A 639 3.26 6.27 -12.77
N MET A 640 3.57 7.04 -11.71
CA MET A 640 2.75 8.18 -11.23
C MET A 640 2.48 9.22 -12.30
N ARG A 641 3.48 9.56 -13.13
CA ARG A 641 3.30 10.50 -14.23
C ARG A 641 2.28 10.00 -15.26
N THR A 642 2.35 8.71 -15.60
CA THR A 642 1.39 8.08 -16.51
C THR A 642 -0.02 8.05 -15.91
N LEU A 643 -0.12 7.92 -14.59
CA LEU A 643 -1.39 8.03 -13.88
C LEU A 643 -2.01 9.43 -14.02
N ASP A 644 -1.24 10.48 -13.79
CA ASP A 644 -1.73 11.86 -13.95
C ASP A 644 -2.18 12.11 -15.39
N GLU A 645 -1.41 11.66 -16.39
CA GLU A 645 -1.76 11.73 -17.80
C GLU A 645 -3.08 11.00 -18.12
N ALA A 646 -3.24 9.79 -17.57
CA ALA A 646 -4.43 8.95 -17.74
C ALA A 646 -5.68 9.55 -17.08
N GLN A 647 -5.55 10.14 -15.88
CA GLN A 647 -6.63 10.82 -15.18
C GLN A 647 -7.11 12.07 -15.94
N GLN A 648 -6.18 12.87 -16.46
CA GLN A 648 -6.52 14.04 -17.25
C GLN A 648 -7.23 13.64 -18.55
N ALA A 649 -6.76 12.61 -19.23
CA ALA A 649 -7.39 12.08 -20.44
C ALA A 649 -8.81 11.55 -20.15
N ALA A 650 -8.98 10.81 -19.06
CA ALA A 650 -10.29 10.30 -18.63
C ALA A 650 -11.27 11.44 -18.32
N LYS A 651 -10.81 12.47 -17.62
CA LYS A 651 -11.61 13.66 -17.31
C LYS A 651 -12.02 14.41 -18.59
N ALA A 652 -11.10 14.60 -19.53
CA ALA A 652 -11.38 15.26 -20.80
C ALA A 652 -12.41 14.49 -21.65
N LEU A 653 -12.22 13.16 -21.78
CA LEU A 653 -13.14 12.30 -22.52
C LEU A 653 -14.55 12.28 -21.92
N LEU A 654 -14.66 12.16 -20.60
CA LEU A 654 -15.95 12.11 -19.90
C LEU A 654 -16.62 13.49 -19.81
N ALA A 655 -15.90 14.59 -19.99
CA ALA A 655 -16.49 15.91 -20.15
C ALA A 655 -17.19 16.06 -21.52
N ASP A 656 -16.65 15.44 -22.57
CA ASP A 656 -17.23 15.43 -23.92
C ASP A 656 -18.33 14.36 -24.08
N ASP A 657 -18.14 13.16 -23.55
CA ASP A 657 -19.11 12.06 -23.59
C ASP A 657 -19.29 11.43 -22.20
N PRO A 658 -20.10 12.02 -21.30
CA PRO A 658 -20.25 11.57 -19.91
C PRO A 658 -20.79 10.14 -19.76
N GLY A 659 -21.52 9.63 -20.76
CA GLY A 659 -22.12 8.28 -20.75
C GLY A 659 -21.36 7.26 -21.60
N LEU A 660 -20.27 7.66 -22.26
CA LEU A 660 -19.58 6.85 -23.27
C LEU A 660 -20.56 6.28 -24.30
N THR A 661 -21.43 7.14 -24.82
CA THR A 661 -22.56 6.78 -25.71
C THR A 661 -22.15 6.80 -27.19
N GLN A 662 -21.08 7.52 -27.51
CA GLN A 662 -20.57 7.58 -28.89
C GLN A 662 -20.10 6.18 -29.37
N PRO A 663 -20.35 5.81 -30.62
CA PRO A 663 -19.95 4.49 -31.16
C PRO A 663 -18.45 4.18 -30.99
N ALA A 664 -17.60 5.20 -31.15
CA ALA A 664 -16.14 5.09 -30.97
C ALA A 664 -15.73 4.68 -29.53
N HIS A 665 -16.55 4.98 -28.53
CA HIS A 665 -16.30 4.66 -27.13
C HIS A 665 -16.94 3.33 -26.69
N GLY A 666 -17.58 2.61 -27.61
CA GLY A 666 -18.25 1.33 -27.32
C GLY A 666 -17.33 0.28 -26.68
N PRO A 667 -16.12 0.00 -27.21
CA PRO A 667 -15.15 -0.90 -26.62
C PRO A 667 -14.78 -0.53 -25.18
N LEU A 668 -14.49 0.75 -24.96
CA LEU A 668 -14.16 1.33 -23.65
C LEU A 668 -15.32 1.10 -22.65
N ARG A 669 -16.54 1.43 -23.04
CA ARG A 669 -17.74 1.26 -22.21
C ARG A 669 -17.93 -0.20 -21.80
N ARG A 670 -17.80 -1.15 -22.74
CA ARG A 670 -17.91 -2.59 -22.44
C ARG A 670 -16.84 -3.01 -21.43
N ARG A 671 -15.62 -2.59 -21.62
CA ARG A 671 -14.51 -2.97 -20.74
C ARG A 671 -14.65 -2.41 -19.34
N ILE A 672 -15.09 -1.16 -19.21
CA ILE A 672 -15.39 -0.54 -17.91
C ILE A 672 -16.56 -1.25 -17.24
N GLY A 673 -17.62 -1.63 -17.98
CA GLY A 673 -18.74 -2.41 -17.45
C GLY A 673 -18.27 -3.71 -16.80
N GLN A 674 -17.46 -4.51 -17.52
CA GLN A 674 -16.85 -5.74 -16.98
C GLN A 674 -16.01 -5.50 -15.71
N LEU A 675 -15.28 -4.38 -15.66
CA LEU A 675 -14.44 -4.02 -14.53
C LEU A 675 -15.27 -3.61 -13.31
N LEU A 676 -16.44 -3.00 -13.51
CA LEU A 676 -17.38 -2.59 -12.47
C LEU A 676 -18.25 -3.76 -11.97
N GLU A 677 -18.71 -4.66 -12.85
CA GLU A 677 -19.47 -5.87 -12.48
C GLU A 677 -18.66 -6.81 -11.59
N LEU A 678 -17.34 -6.91 -11.82
CA LEU A 678 -16.43 -7.61 -10.91
C LEU A 678 -16.36 -6.97 -9.51
N LYS A 679 -16.68 -5.67 -9.38
CA LYS A 679 -16.77 -4.96 -8.10
C LYS A 679 -18.09 -5.20 -7.37
N ASP A 680 -19.19 -5.21 -8.08
CA ASP A 680 -20.52 -5.43 -7.47
C ASP A 680 -20.66 -6.84 -6.89
N GLY A 681 -19.97 -7.84 -7.47
CA GLY A 681 -19.89 -9.22 -6.95
C GLY A 681 -19.02 -9.39 -5.69
N THR A 682 -18.19 -8.39 -5.34
CA THR A 682 -17.34 -8.38 -4.13
C THR A 682 -17.86 -7.44 -3.03
N LEU A 683 -18.97 -6.73 -3.28
CA LEU A 683 -19.61 -5.77 -2.36
C LEU A 683 -20.87 -6.31 -1.71
N ASN A 684 -21.22 -7.62 -1.92
CA ASN A 684 -22.30 -8.32 -1.19
C ASN A 684 -21.78 -9.03 0.05
#